data_e7500f358f66cbb9c8e85a9aaf9d6aa8
#
_entry.id   e7500f358f66cbb9c8e85a9aaf9d6aa8
#
_cell.length_a   1.000
_cell.length_b   1.000
_cell.length_c   1.000
_cell.angle_alpha   90.00
_cell.angle_beta   90.00
_cell.angle_gamma   90.00
#
_symmetry.space_group_name_H-M   'P 1'
#
loop_
_entity.id
_entity.type
_entity.pdbx_description
1 polymer ?
#
loop_
_entity_poly.entity_id
_entity_poly.type
_entity_poly.pdbx_seq_one_letter_code
_entity_poly.pdbx_strand_id
1 'polypeptide(L)'
;MYHFQSTISSTMRTRGILTSLALLFIIAAAPAQEQFTSPTWWYGGAGAVNLNFYGGTTQMLNSGLSVPTAFHKGFGAGIYLAPVLEYRPNTMWGGILQLGYDDRRASFFDVPCPCGENSSLTATVSYISFEPSLRFSPFEDEFFIFGGPRIGYNFSFTSPDEKRFLFVHEGQSTTQGEFSDMSGLVYSGQIGIGYDIALSASDAETQWELSPFVSFQPYFGQNPRSVETWGVSTVRAGISLKFGSGDEIARVDSPKAIVITERDVPFTVRAPKAVLVKRRVRESFPVRNYVFFDEGSAAIPMRYERLSKADAASFKEEQLQEVQPKNNTGRSLRQMTVYYNILNVTGDRMKRNPGTTVFLSGSSSKGAAHGKERAESVKTYLVTVFGIDSGRITTEGREKPRVQSEIIGGTKELTLIREGDNRVDIESASPELMLQVGGVTHPVLKPVQIVAVVEDPLDSHVMFNAPGAKETFSSWSIEVIDSAGAVQRFGPSTKERMTVPGNKILGGRAHGDYTVVMLAQTKNGASVRKETTVHLIRRDEPKKEAIRYSILFDFDKSKTVASYEKFLTEVVTPQIPDSGIVVIQGFTDIIGEEEYNENLSRERAEGVQTIIENALTKSKKKTVTFETVGFGEESQYAPFDNYYPEQRFYNRSVIIDIVPD
;
A
#
# COMPACT_ATOMS: atom_id res chain seq x y z
N MET A 1 29.33 -15.95 76.00
CA MET A 1 29.51 -14.72 76.80
C MET A 1 28.95 -13.54 76.06
N TYR A 2 27.88 -13.02 76.58
CA TYR A 2 27.36 -11.63 76.58
C TYR A 2 27.34 -10.85 75.27
N HIS A 3 26.25 -10.51 74.85
CA HIS A 3 25.19 -9.50 75.18
C HIS A 3 25.25 -8.39 74.14
N PHE A 4 24.22 -7.93 73.57
CA PHE A 4 22.87 -7.39 73.75
C PHE A 4 22.64 -6.18 72.83
N GLN A 5 21.55 -6.22 72.17
CA GLN A 5 20.59 -5.13 72.02
C GLN A 5 21.07 -3.76 71.49
N SER A 6 20.41 -3.07 70.66
CA SER A 6 19.00 -2.72 70.42
C SER A 6 18.99 -1.71 69.28
N THR A 7 18.08 -1.34 68.52
CA THR A 7 16.65 -1.21 68.52
C THR A 7 16.21 -0.42 67.30
N ILE A 8 15.25 -0.90 66.60
CA ILE A 8 13.97 -0.29 66.25
C ILE A 8 13.92 1.02 65.45
N SER A 9 13.15 0.94 64.37
CA SER A 9 12.14 1.90 63.90
C SER A 9 12.54 3.01 62.95
N SER A 10 12.37 2.73 61.67
CA SER A 10 11.75 3.71 60.72
C SER A 10 11.21 3.06 59.45
N THR A 11 10.34 2.08 59.61
CA THR A 11 9.53 1.52 58.51
C THR A 11 8.04 1.67 58.84
N MET A 12 7.56 2.90 58.86
CA MET A 12 6.15 3.22 58.88
C MET A 12 5.95 4.69 58.57
N ARG A 13 6.01 5.06 57.26
CA ARG A 13 5.43 6.31 56.74
C ARG A 13 5.35 6.42 55.22
N THR A 14 5.49 5.33 54.48
CA THR A 14 5.36 5.38 53.01
C THR A 14 4.28 4.43 52.44
N ARG A 15 3.40 3.88 53.29
CA ARG A 15 2.26 3.05 52.83
C ARG A 15 0.89 3.73 52.92
N GLY A 16 0.85 5.03 53.22
CA GLY A 16 -0.41 5.77 53.44
C GLY A 16 -0.84 6.66 52.27
N ILE A 17 -0.05 6.82 51.20
CA ILE A 17 -0.35 7.74 50.09
C ILE A 17 -0.74 6.99 48.78
N LEU A 18 -0.40 5.72 48.67
CA LEU A 18 -0.75 4.91 47.48
C LEU A 18 -2.09 4.18 47.59
N THR A 19 -2.73 4.17 48.74
CA THR A 19 -4.04 3.53 48.96
C THR A 19 -5.23 4.50 48.91
N SER A 20 -5.00 5.80 48.79
CA SER A 20 -6.09 6.80 48.73
C SER A 20 -6.43 7.25 47.30
N LEU A 21 -5.74 6.77 46.25
CA LEU A 21 -6.12 7.03 44.84
C LEU A 21 -6.84 5.85 44.17
N ALA A 22 -7.09 4.74 44.91
CA ALA A 22 -7.70 3.52 44.35
C ALA A 22 -9.15 3.28 44.81
N LEU A 23 -9.80 4.25 45.46
CA LEU A 23 -11.15 4.01 46.05
C LEU A 23 -12.15 5.11 45.74
N LEU A 24 -12.22 5.53 44.47
CA LEU A 24 -13.30 6.42 44.01
C LEU A 24 -13.92 5.93 42.70
N PHE A 25 -14.03 4.60 42.55
CA PHE A 25 -14.85 3.96 41.53
C PHE A 25 -15.76 2.94 42.16
N ILE A 26 -16.85 3.41 42.81
CA ILE A 26 -17.96 2.54 43.17
C ILE A 26 -19.26 3.24 42.80
N ILE A 27 -19.89 2.65 41.78
CA ILE A 27 -21.33 2.50 41.53
C ILE A 27 -22.15 3.78 41.33
N ALA A 28 -22.39 4.08 40.05
CA ALA A 28 -23.67 4.62 39.62
C ALA A 28 -24.35 3.55 38.74
N ALA A 29 -25.56 3.17 39.12
CA ALA A 29 -26.41 2.25 38.37
C ALA A 29 -26.64 2.80 36.96
N ALA A 30 -26.47 1.96 35.95
CA ALA A 30 -26.59 2.31 34.57
C ALA A 30 -28.02 2.74 34.17
N PRO A 31 -28.21 3.94 33.66
CA PRO A 31 -29.25 4.17 32.67
C PRO A 31 -28.81 3.50 31.36
N ALA A 32 -29.78 3.13 30.57
CA ALA A 32 -29.52 2.52 29.25
C ALA A 32 -28.53 3.35 28.44
N GLN A 33 -27.43 2.72 28.07
CA GLN A 33 -26.23 3.32 27.49
C GLN A 33 -26.55 3.85 26.09
N GLU A 34 -26.47 5.14 25.91
CA GLU A 34 -26.41 5.78 24.59
C GLU A 34 -25.08 5.39 23.96
N GLN A 35 -25.11 4.94 22.72
CA GLN A 35 -23.88 4.55 21.98
C GLN A 35 -23.45 5.71 21.09
N PHE A 36 -22.19 6.07 21.14
CA PHE A 36 -21.60 7.12 20.32
C PHE A 36 -20.52 6.53 19.38
N THR A 37 -20.32 7.17 18.24
CA THR A 37 -19.25 6.82 17.29
C THR A 37 -17.90 7.25 17.83
N SER A 38 -16.82 6.73 17.25
CA SER A 38 -15.48 7.28 17.50
C SER A 38 -15.38 8.71 16.97
N PRO A 39 -14.81 9.66 17.74
CA PRO A 39 -14.64 11.04 17.31
C PRO A 39 -13.82 11.18 16.02
N THR A 40 -14.29 12.01 15.10
CA THR A 40 -13.54 12.40 13.91
C THR A 40 -12.51 13.49 14.23
N TRP A 41 -12.82 14.36 15.20
CA TRP A 41 -11.94 15.43 15.65
C TRP A 41 -11.52 15.20 17.10
N TRP A 42 -10.22 15.31 17.33
CA TRP A 42 -9.61 15.20 18.65
C TRP A 42 -8.87 16.49 19.00
N TYR A 43 -9.07 16.96 20.20
CA TYR A 43 -8.48 18.17 20.75
C TYR A 43 -7.67 17.81 22.00
N GLY A 44 -6.55 18.45 22.20
CA GLY A 44 -5.78 18.13 23.38
C GLY A 44 -4.50 18.94 23.54
N GLY A 45 -3.61 18.41 24.36
CA GLY A 45 -2.29 18.96 24.61
C GLY A 45 -1.22 17.88 24.65
N ALA A 46 -0.05 18.20 24.20
CA ALA A 46 1.14 17.36 24.26
C ALA A 46 2.21 17.98 25.15
N GLY A 47 2.85 17.15 25.97
CA GLY A 47 4.03 17.48 26.75
C GLY A 47 5.15 16.48 26.45
N ALA A 48 6.37 16.97 26.23
CA ALA A 48 7.48 16.09 25.87
C ALA A 48 8.84 16.64 26.35
N VAL A 49 9.82 15.76 26.35
CA VAL A 49 11.23 16.09 26.54
C VAL A 49 11.94 15.95 25.19
N ASN A 50 12.68 16.98 24.81
CA ASN A 50 13.57 16.98 23.67
C ASN A 50 14.98 16.58 24.13
N LEU A 51 15.56 15.60 23.49
CA LEU A 51 16.98 15.29 23.57
C LEU A 51 17.67 15.87 22.35
N ASN A 52 18.46 16.92 22.53
CA ASN A 52 19.05 17.72 21.47
C ASN A 52 20.51 17.33 21.27
N PHE A 53 20.86 16.96 20.04
CA PHE A 53 22.21 16.58 19.64
C PHE A 53 22.72 17.58 18.62
N TYR A 54 23.62 18.46 19.05
CA TYR A 54 24.23 19.44 18.18
C TYR A 54 25.46 18.88 17.50
N GLY A 55 25.63 19.27 16.23
CA GLY A 55 26.79 18.94 15.42
C GLY A 55 27.21 20.10 14.54
N GLY A 56 28.30 19.92 13.80
CA GLY A 56 28.90 20.98 12.99
C GLY A 56 29.91 21.81 13.79
N THR A 57 30.00 23.11 13.51
CA THR A 57 30.99 23.99 14.13
C THR A 57 30.37 25.33 14.49
N THR A 58 30.60 25.79 15.71
CA THR A 58 30.37 27.17 16.13
C THR A 58 31.57 27.67 16.95
N GLN A 59 32.07 28.84 16.59
CA GLN A 59 33.21 29.50 17.26
C GLN A 59 32.97 31.01 17.41
N MET A 60 32.37 31.65 16.44
CA MET A 60 31.99 33.05 16.52
C MET A 60 30.62 33.16 17.18
N LEU A 61 30.56 33.53 18.46
CA LEU A 61 29.31 33.56 19.22
C LEU A 61 28.47 34.82 18.89
N ASN A 62 29.12 35.98 18.71
CA ASN A 62 28.47 37.17 18.18
C ASN A 62 29.46 38.00 17.37
N SER A 63 29.00 39.14 16.82
CA SER A 63 29.81 40.03 15.96
C SER A 63 31.10 40.56 16.61
N GLY A 64 31.22 40.50 17.94
CA GLY A 64 32.38 40.98 18.69
C GLY A 64 33.12 39.91 19.50
N LEU A 65 32.61 38.68 19.52
CA LEU A 65 33.15 37.60 20.36
C LEU A 65 33.38 36.32 19.52
N SER A 66 34.63 36.08 19.18
CA SER A 66 35.12 34.79 18.72
C SER A 66 35.88 34.11 19.85
N VAL A 67 35.49 32.88 20.17
CA VAL A 67 36.11 32.12 21.26
C VAL A 67 37.36 31.39 20.77
N PRO A 68 38.31 31.08 21.68
CA PRO A 68 39.61 30.52 21.27
C PRO A 68 39.52 29.08 20.71
N THR A 69 38.43 28.37 21.01
CA THR A 69 38.21 27.02 20.51
C THR A 69 36.87 26.87 19.84
N ALA A 70 36.80 26.01 18.82
CA ALA A 70 35.53 25.72 18.13
C ALA A 70 34.75 24.61 18.84
N PHE A 71 33.46 24.79 19.02
CA PHE A 71 32.55 23.79 19.57
C PHE A 71 31.92 22.96 18.47
N HIS A 72 32.02 21.63 18.56
CA HIS A 72 31.59 20.72 17.50
C HIS A 72 30.41 19.84 17.90
N LYS A 73 30.38 19.34 19.14
CA LYS A 73 29.35 18.40 19.60
C LYS A 73 28.78 18.87 20.93
N GLY A 74 27.48 19.10 20.94
CA GLY A 74 26.72 19.49 22.12
C GLY A 74 25.55 18.55 22.37
N PHE A 75 25.19 18.41 23.63
CA PHE A 75 24.04 17.64 24.07
C PHE A 75 23.21 18.45 25.08
N GLY A 76 21.90 18.32 25.03
CA GLY A 76 21.02 18.93 26.03
C GLY A 76 19.61 18.37 26.01
N ALA A 77 18.92 18.64 27.11
CA ALA A 77 17.52 18.31 27.26
C ALA A 77 16.68 19.58 27.37
N GLY A 78 15.62 19.68 26.59
CA GLY A 78 14.66 20.78 26.62
C GLY A 78 13.23 20.27 26.78
N ILE A 79 12.30 21.18 26.96
CA ILE A 79 10.87 20.86 27.06
C ILE A 79 10.15 21.18 25.76
N TYR A 80 9.07 20.43 25.50
CA TYR A 80 8.12 20.72 24.44
C TYR A 80 6.71 20.73 25.01
N LEU A 81 5.94 21.75 24.68
CA LEU A 81 4.53 21.87 25.07
C LEU A 81 3.73 22.39 23.87
N ALA A 82 2.65 21.70 23.51
CA ALA A 82 1.84 22.10 22.38
C ALA A 82 0.36 21.73 22.56
N PRO A 83 -0.60 22.60 22.21
CA PRO A 83 -1.93 22.16 21.84
C PRO A 83 -1.86 21.24 20.63
N VAL A 84 -2.77 20.27 20.61
CA VAL A 84 -2.90 19.25 19.57
C VAL A 84 -4.29 19.29 18.99
N LEU A 85 -4.38 19.36 17.68
CA LEU A 85 -5.59 19.12 16.92
C LEU A 85 -5.35 17.92 16.02
N GLU A 86 -6.21 16.91 16.12
CA GLU A 86 -6.09 15.71 15.29
C GLU A 86 -7.40 15.44 14.57
N TYR A 87 -7.31 15.12 13.30
CA TYR A 87 -8.43 14.77 12.42
C TYR A 87 -8.27 13.33 11.95
N ARG A 88 -9.25 12.47 12.23
CA ARG A 88 -9.30 11.04 11.88
C ARG A 88 -10.57 10.74 11.08
N PRO A 89 -10.56 10.91 9.76
CA PRO A 89 -11.71 10.58 8.92
C PRO A 89 -11.97 9.07 8.82
N ASN A 90 -10.99 8.25 9.14
CA ASN A 90 -11.08 6.78 9.20
C ASN A 90 -10.02 6.22 10.17
N THR A 91 -10.01 4.89 10.38
CA THR A 91 -9.10 4.20 11.31
C THR A 91 -7.64 4.20 10.85
N MET A 92 -7.38 4.29 9.54
CA MET A 92 -6.04 4.15 8.97
C MET A 92 -5.32 5.50 8.82
N TRP A 93 -6.00 6.54 8.33
CA TRP A 93 -5.41 7.82 7.98
C TRP A 93 -5.94 8.96 8.83
N GLY A 94 -5.07 9.91 9.13
CA GLY A 94 -5.43 11.12 9.85
C GLY A 94 -4.41 12.23 9.65
N GLY A 95 -4.70 13.38 10.22
CA GLY A 95 -3.81 14.52 10.27
C GLY A 95 -3.63 15.01 11.70
N ILE A 96 -2.42 15.34 12.09
CA ILE A 96 -2.09 15.92 13.40
C ILE A 96 -1.51 17.31 13.17
N LEU A 97 -2.03 18.29 13.88
CA LEU A 97 -1.51 19.66 13.88
C LEU A 97 -1.07 20.04 15.30
N GLN A 98 0.16 20.45 15.44
CA GLN A 98 0.72 20.94 16.68
C GLN A 98 1.29 22.36 16.50
N LEU A 99 1.06 23.22 17.48
CA LEU A 99 1.65 24.55 17.56
C LEU A 99 2.36 24.67 18.91
N GLY A 100 3.67 24.42 18.97
CA GLY A 100 4.36 24.17 20.22
C GLY A 100 5.45 25.15 20.59
N TYR A 101 5.66 25.29 21.90
CA TYR A 101 6.92 25.80 22.44
C TYR A 101 7.94 24.68 22.41
N ASP A 102 9.08 24.91 21.80
CA ASP A 102 10.09 23.90 21.48
C ASP A 102 11.48 24.39 21.93
N ASP A 103 11.93 23.89 23.09
CA ASP A 103 13.22 24.23 23.69
C ASP A 103 14.32 23.31 23.14
N ARG A 104 15.31 23.92 22.52
CA ARG A 104 16.46 23.28 21.88
C ARG A 104 17.77 23.57 22.59
N ARG A 105 17.76 23.79 23.90
CA ARG A 105 18.99 24.03 24.67
C ARG A 105 19.97 22.86 24.57
N ALA A 106 21.26 23.21 24.66
CA ALA A 106 22.34 22.23 24.77
C ALA A 106 23.58 22.83 25.41
N SER A 107 24.45 21.97 25.93
CA SER A 107 25.74 22.34 26.47
C SER A 107 26.87 21.56 25.78
N PHE A 108 27.97 22.25 25.60
CA PHE A 108 29.22 21.74 25.07
C PHE A 108 30.22 21.82 26.23
N PHE A 109 30.69 20.68 26.76
CA PHE A 109 31.51 20.61 27.96
C PHE A 109 32.95 20.27 27.62
N ASP A 110 33.88 20.77 28.44
CA ASP A 110 35.27 20.37 28.51
C ASP A 110 36.00 20.35 27.16
N VAL A 111 35.75 21.35 26.33
CA VAL A 111 36.42 21.45 25.03
C VAL A 111 37.80 22.08 25.23
N PRO A 112 38.91 21.34 24.94
CA PRO A 112 40.24 21.84 25.18
C PRO A 112 40.59 23.04 24.30
N CYS A 113 41.10 24.08 24.93
CA CYS A 113 41.64 25.25 24.25
C CYS A 113 43.14 25.05 23.93
N PRO A 114 43.65 25.61 22.83
CA PRO A 114 45.10 25.69 22.58
C PRO A 114 45.88 26.40 23.69
N CYS A 115 45.22 27.10 24.59
CA CYS A 115 45.76 27.77 25.76
C CYS A 115 46.05 26.82 26.95
N GLY A 116 45.70 25.51 26.87
CA GLY A 116 45.92 24.51 27.91
C GLY A 116 44.82 24.42 28.96
N GLU A 117 43.73 25.15 28.80
CA GLU A 117 42.55 25.19 29.68
C GLU A 117 41.34 24.63 28.93
N ASN A 118 40.25 24.28 29.63
CA ASN A 118 39.00 23.83 29.02
C ASN A 118 37.97 24.99 28.87
N SER A 119 37.17 24.88 27.87
CA SER A 119 36.06 25.80 27.63
C SER A 119 34.74 25.06 27.57
N SER A 120 33.68 25.70 28.05
CA SER A 120 32.33 25.17 27.98
C SER A 120 31.38 26.24 27.40
N LEU A 121 30.41 25.79 26.60
CA LEU A 121 29.39 26.66 26.03
C LEU A 121 28.02 26.07 26.32
N THR A 122 27.12 26.86 26.89
CA THR A 122 25.70 26.51 26.98
C THR A 122 24.90 27.40 26.01
N ALA A 123 24.17 26.79 25.15
CA ALA A 123 23.29 27.44 24.19
C ALA A 123 21.82 27.22 24.58
N THR A 124 21.06 28.31 24.67
CA THR A 124 19.61 28.28 24.89
C THR A 124 18.95 28.86 23.66
N VAL A 125 18.29 28.00 22.89
CA VAL A 125 17.58 28.36 21.66
C VAL A 125 16.18 27.76 21.73
N SER A 126 15.17 28.58 21.58
CA SER A 126 13.76 28.15 21.65
C SER A 126 12.99 28.61 20.40
N TYR A 127 12.00 27.85 20.07
CA TYR A 127 11.14 28.11 18.92
C TYR A 127 9.67 28.03 19.29
N ILE A 128 8.85 28.79 18.60
CA ILE A 128 7.44 28.44 18.40
C ILE A 128 7.41 27.60 17.12
N SER A 129 6.98 26.35 17.22
CA SER A 129 6.97 25.42 16.10
C SER A 129 5.54 25.17 15.61
N PHE A 130 5.37 25.17 14.29
CA PHE A 130 4.18 24.75 13.59
C PHE A 130 4.48 23.40 12.92
N GLU A 131 3.77 22.33 13.31
CA GLU A 131 4.10 20.96 12.98
C GLU A 131 2.87 20.20 12.44
N PRO A 132 2.47 20.43 11.18
CA PRO A 132 1.46 19.61 10.53
C PRO A 132 2.07 18.24 10.18
N SER A 133 1.38 17.15 10.52
CA SER A 133 1.83 15.80 10.29
C SER A 133 0.70 14.94 9.74
N LEU A 134 1.01 14.06 8.80
CA LEU A 134 0.14 12.99 8.40
C LEU A 134 0.26 11.84 9.42
N ARG A 135 -0.88 11.27 9.82
CA ARG A 135 -0.97 10.10 10.68
C ARG A 135 -1.37 8.89 9.86
N PHE A 136 -0.72 7.78 10.10
CA PHE A 136 -1.00 6.50 9.47
C PHE A 136 -0.99 5.37 10.50
N SER A 137 -2.09 4.63 10.63
CA SER A 137 -2.25 3.45 11.48
C SER A 137 -2.30 2.20 10.59
N PRO A 138 -1.17 1.48 10.44
CA PRO A 138 -1.05 0.39 9.46
C PRO A 138 -1.87 -0.85 9.79
N PHE A 139 -2.28 -1.01 11.05
CA PHE A 139 -3.02 -2.17 11.54
C PHE A 139 -4.48 -1.84 11.89
N GLU A 140 -4.91 -0.59 11.60
CA GLU A 140 -6.24 -0.07 11.97
C GLU A 140 -6.53 -0.17 13.49
N ASP A 141 -5.47 -0.12 14.30
CA ASP A 141 -5.48 -0.19 15.75
C ASP A 141 -4.91 1.10 16.38
N GLU A 142 -4.58 1.02 17.65
CA GLU A 142 -4.08 2.13 18.46
C GLU A 142 -2.66 2.58 18.05
N PHE A 143 -1.87 1.73 17.36
CA PHE A 143 -0.53 2.08 16.91
C PHE A 143 -0.58 2.98 15.69
N PHE A 144 0.21 4.05 15.70
CA PHE A 144 0.32 4.95 14.57
C PHE A 144 1.73 5.46 14.31
N ILE A 145 2.00 5.75 13.05
CA ILE A 145 3.18 6.43 12.56
C ILE A 145 2.74 7.83 12.15
N PHE A 146 3.54 8.84 12.42
CA PHE A 146 3.25 10.19 11.96
C PHE A 146 4.49 10.86 11.39
N GLY A 147 4.28 11.79 10.47
CA GLY A 147 5.40 12.55 9.90
C GLY A 147 4.91 13.74 9.10
N GLY A 148 5.76 14.75 9.02
CA GLY A 148 5.42 15.98 8.32
C GLY A 148 6.48 17.06 8.41
N PRO A 149 6.25 18.20 7.75
CA PRO A 149 7.12 19.36 7.86
C PRO A 149 7.01 20.02 9.24
N ARG A 150 8.07 20.67 9.62
CA ARG A 150 8.14 21.51 10.82
C ARG A 150 8.69 22.88 10.44
N ILE A 151 7.99 23.93 10.86
CA ILE A 151 8.41 25.33 10.72
C ILE A 151 8.64 25.86 12.14
N GLY A 152 9.86 26.23 12.46
CA GLY A 152 10.22 26.82 13.73
C GLY A 152 10.50 28.31 13.59
N TYR A 153 9.78 29.13 14.35
CA TYR A 153 10.08 30.54 14.50
C TYR A 153 10.88 30.76 15.78
N ASN A 154 12.07 31.32 15.65
CA ASN A 154 12.93 31.62 16.77
C ASN A 154 12.29 32.73 17.64
N PHE A 155 11.93 32.36 18.86
CA PHE A 155 11.20 33.23 19.77
C PHE A 155 11.85 33.23 21.15
N SER A 156 11.94 34.38 21.75
CA SER A 156 12.41 34.57 23.13
C SER A 156 11.22 34.99 23.97
N PHE A 157 10.81 34.12 24.87
CA PHE A 157 9.62 34.34 25.72
C PHE A 157 9.88 35.26 26.90
N THR A 158 11.14 35.44 27.27
CA THR A 158 11.52 36.09 28.50
C THR A 158 12.18 37.42 28.26
N SER A 159 12.29 38.21 29.33
CA SER A 159 12.84 39.55 29.43
C SER A 159 14.04 39.84 28.51
N PRO A 160 14.28 41.10 28.16
CA PRO A 160 15.45 41.53 27.39
C PRO A 160 16.80 41.05 27.95
N ASP A 161 16.80 40.54 29.20
CA ASP A 161 17.99 40.04 29.90
C ASP A 161 18.26 38.54 29.72
N GLU A 162 17.43 37.81 28.98
CA GLU A 162 17.69 36.38 28.73
C GLU A 162 18.77 36.17 27.68
N LYS A 163 19.88 35.61 28.11
CA LYS A 163 21.10 35.46 27.32
C LYS A 163 21.11 34.12 26.64
N ARG A 164 21.25 34.08 25.31
CA ARG A 164 21.16 32.89 24.51
C ARG A 164 22.38 31.99 24.53
N PHE A 165 23.51 32.52 25.04
CA PHE A 165 24.69 31.70 25.34
C PHE A 165 25.30 32.07 26.66
N LEU A 166 25.88 31.06 27.32
CA LEU A 166 26.79 31.19 28.44
C LEU A 166 28.09 30.50 28.05
N PHE A 167 29.15 31.31 27.91
CA PHE A 167 30.50 30.82 27.65
C PHE A 167 31.35 30.91 28.93
N VAL A 168 31.96 29.80 29.31
CA VAL A 168 32.83 29.68 30.48
C VAL A 168 34.18 29.18 30.03
N HIS A 169 35.22 29.89 30.44
CA HIS A 169 36.61 29.52 30.26
C HIS A 169 37.22 29.28 31.63
N GLU A 170 37.79 28.09 31.84
CA GLU A 170 38.38 27.73 33.15
C GLU A 170 39.46 28.75 33.56
N GLY A 171 39.40 29.19 34.84
CA GLY A 171 40.34 30.19 35.37
C GLY A 171 40.14 31.65 34.96
N GLN A 172 39.17 31.96 34.10
CA GLN A 172 38.87 33.30 33.58
C GLN A 172 37.37 33.65 33.66
N SER A 173 36.99 34.75 33.03
CA SER A 173 35.65 35.31 33.12
C SER A 173 34.58 34.50 32.39
N THR A 174 33.40 34.40 32.99
CA THR A 174 32.16 33.94 32.34
C THR A 174 31.59 35.05 31.46
N THR A 175 31.32 34.76 30.20
CA THR A 175 30.69 35.66 29.24
C THR A 175 29.32 35.16 28.84
N GLN A 176 28.33 36.07 28.82
CA GLN A 176 26.97 35.78 28.43
C GLN A 176 26.53 36.79 27.34
N GLY A 177 25.68 36.36 26.46
CA GLY A 177 25.16 37.23 25.40
C GLY A 177 24.17 36.52 24.45
N GLU A 178 23.78 37.28 23.44
CA GLU A 178 22.98 36.70 22.35
C GLU A 178 23.90 36.27 21.21
N PHE A 179 23.55 35.16 20.57
CA PHE A 179 24.18 34.74 19.32
C PHE A 179 23.87 35.74 18.20
N SER A 180 24.87 36.13 17.42
CA SER A 180 24.61 36.82 16.15
C SER A 180 24.08 35.90 15.09
N ASP A 181 23.46 36.45 14.05
CA ASP A 181 23.06 35.77 12.83
C ASP A 181 22.13 34.57 13.07
N MET A 182 21.26 34.68 14.07
CA MET A 182 20.25 33.67 14.37
C MET A 182 19.21 33.63 13.26
N SER A 183 18.94 32.40 12.79
CA SER A 183 17.88 32.15 11.82
C SER A 183 16.52 32.42 12.44
N GLY A 184 15.78 33.40 11.91
CA GLY A 184 14.42 33.70 12.40
C GLY A 184 13.42 32.58 12.14
N LEU A 185 13.54 31.92 10.99
CA LEU A 185 12.73 30.75 10.61
C LEU A 185 13.63 29.58 10.29
N VAL A 186 13.21 28.40 10.74
CA VAL A 186 13.88 27.11 10.49
C VAL A 186 12.85 26.16 9.92
N TYR A 187 13.18 25.54 8.79
CA TYR A 187 12.34 24.57 8.10
C TYR A 187 12.96 23.18 8.20
N SER A 188 12.22 22.22 8.71
CA SER A 188 12.70 20.86 8.89
C SER A 188 11.54 19.87 8.74
N GLY A 189 11.80 18.60 9.00
CA GLY A 189 10.78 17.56 9.05
C GLY A 189 10.81 16.81 10.37
N GLN A 190 9.77 16.01 10.61
CA GLN A 190 9.73 15.06 11.70
C GLN A 190 9.10 13.75 11.23
N ILE A 191 9.51 12.67 11.89
CA ILE A 191 8.89 11.36 11.80
C ILE A 191 8.80 10.78 13.21
N GLY A 192 7.70 10.11 13.53
CA GLY A 192 7.50 9.54 14.85
C GLY A 192 6.53 8.37 14.84
N ILE A 193 6.44 7.75 15.99
CA ILE A 193 5.48 6.68 16.29
C ILE A 193 4.74 7.03 17.58
N GLY A 194 3.53 6.55 17.70
CA GLY A 194 2.73 6.70 18.92
C GLY A 194 1.76 5.54 19.10
N TYR A 195 1.14 5.52 20.25
CA TYR A 195 0.15 4.51 20.63
C TYR A 195 -1.00 5.17 21.39
N ASP A 196 -2.23 4.99 20.93
CA ASP A 196 -3.42 5.58 21.58
C ASP A 196 -3.96 4.63 22.66
N ILE A 197 -4.02 5.10 23.88
CA ILE A 197 -4.57 4.37 25.03
C ILE A 197 -5.90 5.02 25.38
N ALA A 198 -7.00 4.31 25.13
CA ALA A 198 -8.33 4.77 25.49
C ALA A 198 -8.47 4.89 27.01
N LEU A 199 -8.90 6.06 27.49
CA LEU A 199 -9.17 6.34 28.90
C LEU A 199 -10.66 6.31 29.23
N SER A 200 -11.52 6.26 28.21
CA SER A 200 -12.99 6.18 28.34
C SER A 200 -13.50 4.98 27.54
N ALA A 201 -14.76 4.64 27.76
CA ALA A 201 -15.45 3.64 26.95
C ALA A 201 -15.56 4.16 25.49
N SER A 202 -15.47 3.24 24.53
CA SER A 202 -15.54 3.56 23.08
C SER A 202 -16.92 4.03 22.60
N ASP A 203 -17.94 3.88 23.46
CA ASP A 203 -19.32 4.26 23.25
C ASP A 203 -19.74 5.49 24.10
N ALA A 204 -18.78 6.16 24.74
CA ALA A 204 -19.03 7.39 25.50
C ALA A 204 -19.19 8.60 24.56
N GLU A 205 -20.07 9.55 24.93
CA GLU A 205 -20.27 10.81 24.22
C GLU A 205 -18.96 11.59 24.06
N THR A 206 -18.23 11.72 25.17
CA THR A 206 -16.90 12.33 25.16
C THR A 206 -15.87 11.25 25.44
N GLN A 207 -15.01 11.00 24.47
CA GLN A 207 -13.93 10.02 24.55
C GLN A 207 -12.61 10.70 24.87
N TRP A 208 -11.79 10.03 25.68
CA TRP A 208 -10.49 10.50 26.11
C TRP A 208 -9.42 9.48 25.74
N GLU A 209 -8.29 9.96 25.24
CA GLU A 209 -7.13 9.15 24.91
C GLU A 209 -5.84 9.73 25.49
N LEU A 210 -4.98 8.87 25.98
CA LEU A 210 -3.60 9.16 26.31
C LEU A 210 -2.68 8.56 25.24
N SER A 211 -1.87 9.39 24.58
CA SER A 211 -1.03 8.91 23.49
C SER A 211 0.45 9.18 23.79
N PRO A 212 1.19 8.20 24.35
CA PRO A 212 2.65 8.25 24.36
C PRO A 212 3.19 8.25 22.93
N PHE A 213 4.23 9.05 22.68
CA PHE A 213 4.85 9.15 21.36
C PHE A 213 6.36 9.37 21.47
N VAL A 214 7.05 8.97 20.41
CA VAL A 214 8.47 9.29 20.18
C VAL A 214 8.60 9.78 18.74
N SER A 215 9.31 10.91 18.56
CA SER A 215 9.62 11.43 17.22
C SER A 215 11.09 11.79 17.08
N PHE A 216 11.55 11.72 15.84
CA PHE A 216 12.88 12.13 15.43
C PHE A 216 12.79 13.28 14.46
N GLN A 217 13.58 14.30 14.72
CA GLN A 217 13.72 15.48 13.88
C GLN A 217 15.18 15.53 13.43
N PRO A 218 15.44 15.24 12.14
CA PRO A 218 16.79 15.13 11.61
C PRO A 218 17.49 16.49 11.55
N TYR A 219 18.78 16.46 11.42
CA TYR A 219 19.67 17.62 11.29
C TYR A 219 19.30 18.57 10.14
N PHE A 220 18.78 18.04 9.06
CA PHE A 220 18.48 18.81 7.83
C PHE A 220 17.51 19.95 8.07
N GLY A 221 17.92 21.16 7.65
CA GLY A 221 17.11 22.36 7.78
C GLY A 221 17.04 22.95 9.18
N GLN A 222 17.74 22.37 10.16
CA GLN A 222 17.73 22.80 11.55
C GLN A 222 18.99 23.56 11.95
N ASN A 223 19.47 24.48 11.11
CA ASN A 223 20.60 25.34 11.43
C ASN A 223 20.09 26.56 12.22
N PRO A 224 20.41 26.65 13.54
CA PRO A 224 19.95 27.77 14.36
C PRO A 224 20.52 29.14 13.92
N ARG A 225 21.63 29.10 13.17
CA ARG A 225 22.32 30.31 12.70
C ARG A 225 22.55 30.24 11.19
N SER A 226 22.57 31.40 10.54
CA SER A 226 22.90 31.50 9.13
C SER A 226 24.41 31.48 8.83
N VAL A 227 25.23 31.55 9.86
CA VAL A 227 26.70 31.49 9.80
C VAL A 227 27.18 30.18 10.41
N GLU A 228 28.32 29.67 9.95
CA GLU A 228 28.93 28.41 10.35
C GLU A 228 28.06 27.17 10.01
N THR A 229 28.46 25.97 10.45
CA THR A 229 27.76 24.70 10.10
C THR A 229 26.99 24.10 11.27
N TRP A 230 26.67 24.91 12.25
CA TRP A 230 26.02 24.48 13.47
C TRP A 230 24.56 24.07 13.25
N GLY A 231 24.20 22.85 13.60
CA GLY A 231 22.87 22.31 13.44
C GLY A 231 22.48 21.34 14.54
N VAL A 232 21.22 20.95 14.61
CA VAL A 232 20.68 20.10 15.67
C VAL A 232 19.82 18.97 15.13
N SER A 233 20.01 17.76 15.68
CA SER A 233 19.04 16.65 15.59
C SER A 233 18.35 16.51 16.93
N THR A 234 17.04 16.21 16.94
CA THR A 234 16.29 16.05 18.18
C THR A 234 15.53 14.72 18.19
N VAL A 235 15.65 14.02 19.29
CA VAL A 235 14.73 12.94 19.66
C VAL A 235 13.77 13.51 20.70
N ARG A 236 12.48 13.43 20.43
CA ARG A 236 11.41 13.91 21.32
C ARG A 236 10.63 12.72 21.84
N ALA A 237 10.47 12.61 23.15
CA ALA A 237 9.63 11.59 23.78
C ALA A 237 8.63 12.27 24.71
N GLY A 238 7.36 11.92 24.58
CA GLY A 238 6.31 12.58 25.35
C GLY A 238 4.98 11.86 25.33
N ILE A 239 3.99 12.55 25.85
CA ILE A 239 2.60 12.10 25.90
C ILE A 239 1.69 13.22 25.40
N SER A 240 0.60 12.86 24.73
CA SER A 240 -0.52 13.76 24.49
C SER A 240 -1.78 13.24 25.18
N LEU A 241 -2.54 14.14 25.77
CA LEU A 241 -3.86 13.86 26.30
C LEU A 241 -4.87 14.51 25.36
N LYS A 242 -5.78 13.71 24.82
CA LYS A 242 -6.73 14.15 23.79
C LYS A 242 -8.15 13.78 24.20
N PHE A 243 -9.11 14.57 23.77
CA PHE A 243 -10.52 14.29 23.90
C PHE A 243 -11.25 14.62 22.59
N GLY A 244 -12.33 13.93 22.33
CA GLY A 244 -13.21 14.16 21.20
C GLY A 244 -14.64 13.79 21.53
N SER A 245 -15.59 14.36 20.81
CA SER A 245 -17.01 14.01 20.95
C SER A 245 -17.40 13.12 19.77
N GLY A 246 -17.97 11.96 20.09
CA GLY A 246 -18.61 11.09 19.11
C GLY A 246 -19.99 11.62 18.75
N ASP A 247 -20.46 11.27 17.56
CA ASP A 247 -21.85 11.50 17.18
C ASP A 247 -22.75 10.42 17.82
N GLU A 248 -23.90 10.81 18.34
CA GLU A 248 -24.87 9.90 18.93
C GLU A 248 -25.36 8.89 17.89
N ILE A 249 -25.17 7.60 18.18
CA ILE A 249 -25.78 6.53 17.38
C ILE A 249 -27.25 6.49 17.77
N ALA A 250 -28.10 7.16 16.99
CA ALA A 250 -29.53 7.23 17.25
C ALA A 250 -30.10 5.83 17.49
N ARG A 251 -30.67 5.59 18.67
CA ARG A 251 -31.48 4.41 18.94
C ARG A 251 -32.62 4.40 17.94
N VAL A 252 -32.65 3.41 17.09
CA VAL A 252 -33.80 3.13 16.26
C VAL A 252 -34.85 2.48 17.19
N ASP A 253 -35.63 3.28 17.89
CA ASP A 253 -36.97 2.88 18.28
C ASP A 253 -37.70 2.55 16.99
N SER A 254 -38.36 1.39 16.92
CA SER A 254 -39.01 0.89 15.70
C SER A 254 -39.76 2.03 14.99
N PRO A 255 -39.31 2.47 13.83
CA PRO A 255 -39.88 3.67 13.23
C PRO A 255 -41.26 3.38 12.70
N LYS A 256 -42.23 4.17 13.15
CA LYS A 256 -43.42 4.44 12.35
C LYS A 256 -42.92 4.96 11.00
N ALA A 257 -43.20 4.21 9.92
CA ALA A 257 -42.82 4.50 8.57
C ALA A 257 -43.15 5.96 8.19
N ILE A 258 -42.13 6.80 8.11
CA ILE A 258 -42.19 8.03 7.31
C ILE A 258 -41.67 7.62 5.92
N VAL A 259 -42.60 7.50 4.99
CA VAL A 259 -42.31 7.25 3.57
C VAL A 259 -41.68 8.53 3.01
N ILE A 260 -40.38 8.64 3.10
CA ILE A 260 -39.60 9.50 2.22
C ILE A 260 -39.19 8.61 1.05
N THR A 261 -39.65 8.95 -0.14
CA THR A 261 -39.28 8.28 -1.40
C THR A 261 -37.81 8.54 -1.73
N GLU A 262 -36.90 8.07 -0.92
CA GLU A 262 -35.50 7.85 -1.32
C GLU A 262 -35.46 6.57 -2.15
N ARG A 263 -34.62 6.58 -3.16
CA ARG A 263 -34.43 5.44 -4.08
C ARG A 263 -34.06 4.22 -3.24
N ASP A 264 -34.95 3.24 -3.14
CA ASP A 264 -34.68 2.00 -2.39
C ASP A 264 -33.52 1.26 -3.06
N VAL A 265 -32.38 1.16 -2.39
CA VAL A 265 -31.20 0.43 -2.86
C VAL A 265 -31.45 -1.06 -2.63
N PRO A 266 -31.63 -1.88 -3.65
CA PRO A 266 -31.81 -3.30 -3.49
C PRO A 266 -30.56 -3.92 -2.88
N PHE A 267 -30.75 -4.88 -1.96
CA PHE A 267 -29.66 -5.64 -1.35
C PHE A 267 -29.83 -7.12 -1.65
N THR A 268 -28.81 -7.73 -2.25
CA THR A 268 -28.81 -9.15 -2.56
C THR A 268 -27.51 -9.79 -2.13
N VAL A 269 -27.63 -11.04 -1.64
CA VAL A 269 -26.47 -11.85 -1.24
C VAL A 269 -26.44 -13.10 -2.12
N ARG A 270 -25.30 -13.35 -2.73
CA ARG A 270 -25.04 -14.55 -3.50
C ARG A 270 -24.07 -15.44 -2.75
N ALA A 271 -24.55 -16.62 -2.35
CA ALA A 271 -23.71 -17.67 -1.81
C ALA A 271 -22.97 -18.43 -2.91
N PRO A 272 -21.72 -18.88 -2.67
CA PRO A 272 -21.07 -19.84 -3.55
C PRO A 272 -21.78 -21.19 -3.52
N LYS A 273 -21.72 -21.98 -4.61
CA LYS A 273 -22.20 -23.37 -4.63
C LYS A 273 -21.46 -24.24 -3.60
N ALA A 274 -20.18 -23.95 -3.38
CA ALA A 274 -19.35 -24.56 -2.37
C ALA A 274 -18.18 -23.64 -2.01
N VAL A 275 -17.75 -23.68 -0.76
CA VAL A 275 -16.56 -22.98 -0.26
C VAL A 275 -15.35 -23.89 -0.42
N LEU A 276 -14.43 -23.54 -1.29
CA LEU A 276 -13.15 -24.19 -1.49
C LEU A 276 -12.05 -23.34 -0.87
N VAL A 277 -11.12 -23.93 -0.16
CA VAL A 277 -9.95 -23.25 0.39
C VAL A 277 -8.86 -23.11 -0.67
N LYS A 278 -8.72 -24.13 -1.53
CA LYS A 278 -7.70 -24.18 -2.59
C LYS A 278 -8.26 -24.82 -3.85
N ARG A 279 -7.71 -24.43 -4.99
CA ARG A 279 -8.00 -25.05 -6.28
C ARG A 279 -6.75 -25.13 -7.14
N ARG A 280 -6.49 -26.29 -7.74
CA ARG A 280 -5.48 -26.41 -8.80
C ARG A 280 -6.03 -25.85 -10.11
N VAL A 281 -5.21 -25.06 -10.76
CA VAL A 281 -5.55 -24.40 -12.02
C VAL A 281 -4.43 -24.67 -13.03
N ARG A 282 -4.80 -25.17 -14.20
CA ARG A 282 -3.90 -25.28 -15.36
C ARG A 282 -4.05 -24.00 -16.18
N GLU A 283 -3.02 -23.21 -16.20
CA GLU A 283 -3.02 -21.92 -16.90
C GLU A 283 -2.23 -21.99 -18.21
N SER A 284 -2.85 -21.49 -19.26
CA SER A 284 -2.17 -21.11 -20.49
C SER A 284 -1.64 -19.69 -20.29
N PHE A 285 -0.41 -19.57 -19.74
CA PHE A 285 0.14 -18.28 -19.33
C PHE A 285 0.61 -17.49 -20.55
N PRO A 286 0.01 -16.31 -20.82
CA PRO A 286 0.37 -15.49 -21.96
C PRO A 286 1.73 -14.83 -21.72
N VAL A 287 2.75 -15.18 -22.50
CA VAL A 287 4.05 -14.52 -22.46
C VAL A 287 4.03 -13.34 -23.41
N ARG A 288 3.98 -12.12 -22.88
CA ARG A 288 4.03 -10.93 -23.71
C ARG A 288 5.38 -10.83 -24.41
N ASN A 289 5.36 -10.45 -25.66
CA ASN A 289 6.54 -10.36 -26.54
C ASN A 289 7.39 -9.10 -26.33
N TYR A 290 7.39 -8.51 -25.15
CA TYR A 290 8.16 -7.31 -24.79
C TYR A 290 9.25 -7.65 -23.78
N VAL A 291 10.39 -7.00 -23.89
CA VAL A 291 11.47 -6.99 -22.90
C VAL A 291 11.67 -5.54 -22.49
N PHE A 292 11.29 -5.18 -21.27
CA PHE A 292 11.39 -3.82 -20.76
C PHE A 292 12.80 -3.55 -20.24
N PHE A 293 13.29 -2.33 -20.47
CA PHE A 293 14.62 -1.88 -20.08
C PHE A 293 14.51 -0.75 -19.04
N ASP A 294 15.51 -0.67 -18.17
CA ASP A 294 15.62 0.44 -17.24
C ASP A 294 15.94 1.73 -17.99
N GLU A 295 15.50 2.87 -17.45
CA GLU A 295 15.72 4.14 -18.10
C GLU A 295 17.21 4.39 -18.33
N GLY A 296 17.54 4.80 -19.54
CA GLY A 296 18.89 5.13 -19.92
C GLY A 296 19.86 3.96 -20.06
N SER A 297 19.43 2.71 -19.83
CA SER A 297 20.24 1.50 -19.98
C SER A 297 19.93 0.77 -21.29
N ALA A 298 20.96 0.20 -21.89
CA ALA A 298 20.85 -0.77 -22.99
C ALA A 298 21.21 -2.20 -22.56
N ALA A 299 21.57 -2.40 -21.29
CA ALA A 299 21.81 -3.72 -20.73
C ALA A 299 20.49 -4.39 -20.35
N ILE A 300 20.35 -5.69 -20.61
CA ILE A 300 19.21 -6.49 -20.15
C ILE A 300 19.13 -6.39 -18.62
N PRO A 301 18.01 -5.93 -18.04
CA PRO A 301 17.89 -5.74 -16.60
C PRO A 301 18.09 -7.02 -15.79
N MET A 302 18.58 -6.87 -14.55
CA MET A 302 18.88 -8.00 -13.65
C MET A 302 17.67 -8.83 -13.25
N ARG A 303 16.46 -8.29 -13.38
CA ARG A 303 15.21 -9.00 -13.09
C ARG A 303 14.85 -10.08 -14.12
N TYR A 304 15.44 -10.03 -15.33
CA TYR A 304 15.31 -11.11 -16.29
C TYR A 304 16.29 -12.23 -15.97
N GLU A 305 15.80 -13.47 -16.03
CA GLU A 305 16.62 -14.66 -15.82
C GLU A 305 17.62 -14.83 -16.97
N ARG A 306 18.91 -14.68 -16.66
CA ARG A 306 19.99 -14.84 -17.63
C ARG A 306 20.78 -16.10 -17.31
N LEU A 307 20.74 -17.05 -18.23
CA LEU A 307 21.46 -18.31 -18.11
C LEU A 307 22.91 -18.18 -18.58
N SER A 308 23.77 -19.02 -18.03
CA SER A 308 25.05 -19.29 -18.67
C SER A 308 24.87 -20.15 -19.94
N LYS A 309 25.87 -20.22 -20.80
CA LYS A 309 25.85 -21.11 -21.99
C LYS A 309 25.67 -22.58 -21.59
N ALA A 310 26.21 -22.96 -20.45
CA ALA A 310 26.10 -24.33 -19.93
C ALA A 310 24.66 -24.63 -19.48
N ASP A 311 24.05 -23.70 -18.73
CA ASP A 311 22.66 -23.87 -18.25
C ASP A 311 21.66 -23.81 -19.41
N ALA A 312 21.86 -22.94 -20.40
CA ALA A 312 21.04 -22.87 -21.60
C ALA A 312 21.09 -24.15 -22.48
N ALA A 313 22.14 -24.96 -22.34
CA ALA A 313 22.19 -26.25 -23.01
C ALA A 313 21.17 -27.25 -22.48
N SER A 314 20.86 -27.17 -21.18
CA SER A 314 19.91 -28.04 -20.48
C SER A 314 18.53 -27.42 -20.23
N PHE A 315 18.38 -26.12 -20.47
CA PHE A 315 17.12 -25.43 -20.25
C PHE A 315 16.01 -25.95 -21.17
N LYS A 316 14.84 -26.13 -20.58
CA LYS A 316 13.60 -26.47 -21.28
C LYS A 316 12.45 -25.66 -20.68
N GLU A 317 11.58 -25.09 -21.53
CA GLU A 317 10.44 -24.28 -21.03
C GLU A 317 9.48 -25.08 -20.14
N GLU A 318 9.42 -26.42 -20.29
CA GLU A 318 8.59 -27.30 -19.48
C GLU A 318 9.01 -27.30 -18.00
N GLN A 319 10.23 -26.89 -17.67
CA GLN A 319 10.70 -26.71 -16.27
C GLN A 319 9.99 -25.55 -15.54
N LEU A 320 9.33 -24.66 -16.28
CA LEU A 320 8.58 -23.53 -15.73
C LEU A 320 7.12 -23.88 -15.36
N GLN A 321 6.71 -25.14 -15.51
CA GLN A 321 5.31 -25.55 -15.38
C GLN A 321 4.76 -25.48 -13.95
N GLU A 322 5.58 -25.60 -12.92
CA GLU A 322 5.11 -25.59 -11.53
C GLU A 322 5.35 -24.24 -10.87
N VAL A 323 4.26 -23.55 -10.56
CA VAL A 323 4.26 -22.25 -9.90
C VAL A 323 3.32 -22.24 -8.70
N GLN A 324 3.75 -21.65 -7.59
CA GLN A 324 2.94 -21.50 -6.38
C GLN A 324 2.61 -20.02 -6.16
N PRO A 325 1.48 -19.51 -6.69
CA PRO A 325 1.06 -18.14 -6.47
C PRO A 325 0.66 -17.90 -5.00
N LYS A 326 0.76 -16.65 -4.55
CA LYS A 326 0.51 -16.26 -3.16
C LYS A 326 -0.57 -15.18 -3.00
N ASN A 327 -1.30 -14.84 -4.05
CA ASN A 327 -2.38 -13.86 -3.99
C ASN A 327 -3.74 -14.47 -4.36
N ASN A 328 -4.81 -13.72 -4.08
CA ASN A 328 -6.18 -14.17 -4.30
C ASN A 328 -6.53 -14.41 -5.77
N THR A 329 -5.82 -13.80 -6.71
CA THR A 329 -6.00 -14.04 -8.14
C THR A 329 -5.32 -15.31 -8.61
N GLY A 330 -4.51 -15.95 -7.77
CA GLY A 330 -3.67 -17.08 -8.12
C GLY A 330 -2.44 -16.68 -8.93
N ARG A 331 -2.01 -15.41 -8.86
CA ARG A 331 -0.78 -14.90 -9.46
C ARG A 331 0.14 -14.29 -8.42
N SER A 332 1.43 -14.30 -8.66
CA SER A 332 2.43 -13.79 -7.73
C SER A 332 3.74 -13.46 -8.44
N LEU A 333 4.70 -12.85 -7.71
CA LEU A 333 6.05 -12.62 -8.24
C LEU A 333 6.72 -13.90 -8.74
N ARG A 334 6.48 -15.05 -8.10
CA ARG A 334 6.99 -16.35 -8.58
C ARG A 334 6.44 -16.72 -9.95
N GLN A 335 5.17 -16.42 -10.21
CA GLN A 335 4.55 -16.65 -11.50
C GLN A 335 5.10 -15.69 -12.57
N MET A 336 5.44 -14.45 -12.18
CA MET A 336 6.17 -13.51 -13.02
C MET A 336 7.54 -14.05 -13.47
N THR A 337 8.15 -14.98 -12.74
CA THR A 337 9.40 -15.65 -13.14
C THR A 337 9.25 -16.35 -14.50
N VAL A 338 8.07 -16.83 -14.84
CA VAL A 338 7.79 -17.41 -16.18
C VAL A 338 8.02 -16.35 -17.26
N TYR A 339 7.51 -15.13 -17.05
CA TYR A 339 7.75 -14.03 -17.97
C TYR A 339 9.22 -13.58 -17.99
N TYR A 340 9.89 -13.51 -16.84
CA TYR A 340 11.30 -13.14 -16.78
C TYR A 340 12.23 -14.14 -17.48
N ASN A 341 11.73 -15.34 -17.79
CA ASN A 341 12.39 -16.30 -18.67
C ASN A 341 12.10 -16.09 -20.18
N ILE A 342 11.48 -14.98 -20.58
CA ILE A 342 11.08 -14.70 -21.97
C ILE A 342 12.21 -14.93 -22.98
N LEU A 343 13.44 -14.51 -22.65
CA LEU A 343 14.62 -14.70 -23.52
C LEU A 343 15.04 -16.16 -23.58
N ASN A 344 14.94 -16.89 -22.46
CA ASN A 344 15.26 -18.30 -22.37
C ASN A 344 14.23 -19.14 -23.14
N VAL A 345 12.93 -18.83 -22.98
CA VAL A 345 11.84 -19.44 -23.74
C VAL A 345 12.01 -19.20 -25.24
N THR A 346 12.32 -17.97 -25.64
CA THR A 346 12.57 -17.62 -27.05
C THR A 346 13.77 -18.36 -27.60
N GLY A 347 14.89 -18.39 -26.87
CA GLY A 347 16.12 -19.09 -27.25
C GLY A 347 15.92 -20.60 -27.39
N ASP A 348 15.26 -21.22 -26.43
CA ASP A 348 14.97 -22.67 -26.47
C ASP A 348 14.07 -23.04 -27.66
N ARG A 349 13.00 -22.27 -27.92
CA ARG A 349 12.11 -22.48 -29.06
C ARG A 349 12.84 -22.32 -30.39
N MET A 350 13.68 -21.26 -30.52
CA MET A 350 14.50 -21.04 -31.73
C MET A 350 15.53 -22.16 -31.93
N LYS A 351 16.11 -22.70 -30.85
CA LYS A 351 17.04 -23.80 -30.88
C LYS A 351 16.39 -25.09 -31.36
N ARG A 352 15.18 -25.39 -30.86
CA ARG A 352 14.40 -26.58 -31.28
C ARG A 352 13.82 -26.45 -32.69
N ASN A 353 13.63 -25.22 -33.20
CA ASN A 353 13.07 -24.95 -34.53
C ASN A 353 14.02 -24.10 -35.39
N PRO A 354 14.98 -24.73 -36.09
CA PRO A 354 16.02 -24.02 -36.85
C PRO A 354 15.52 -23.09 -37.97
N GLY A 355 14.30 -23.29 -38.45
CA GLY A 355 13.69 -22.45 -39.50
C GLY A 355 13.09 -21.12 -38.99
N THR A 356 12.97 -20.92 -37.65
CA THR A 356 12.36 -19.71 -37.11
C THR A 356 13.28 -18.51 -37.19
N THR A 357 12.70 -17.34 -37.46
CA THR A 357 13.39 -16.04 -37.45
C THR A 357 12.71 -15.08 -36.50
N VAL A 358 13.46 -14.11 -35.97
CA VAL A 358 12.98 -13.10 -35.03
C VAL A 358 13.41 -11.72 -35.52
N PHE A 359 12.49 -10.77 -35.42
CA PHE A 359 12.73 -9.34 -35.59
C PHE A 359 12.63 -8.67 -34.21
N LEU A 360 13.69 -7.96 -33.82
CA LEU A 360 13.81 -7.25 -32.54
C LEU A 360 13.73 -5.74 -32.79
N SER A 361 12.63 -5.11 -32.36
CA SER A 361 12.45 -3.66 -32.48
C SER A 361 12.68 -3.01 -31.13
N GLY A 362 13.86 -2.41 -30.93
CA GLY A 362 14.21 -1.74 -29.69
C GLY A 362 13.79 -0.27 -29.70
N SER A 363 13.14 0.20 -28.64
CA SER A 363 12.71 1.58 -28.47
C SER A 363 13.33 2.24 -27.24
N SER A 364 13.60 3.55 -27.34
CA SER A 364 14.20 4.33 -26.26
C SER A 364 13.91 5.81 -26.42
N SER A 365 13.56 6.48 -25.31
CA SER A 365 13.44 7.94 -25.22
C SER A 365 14.75 8.69 -25.54
N LYS A 366 15.91 8.00 -25.51
CA LYS A 366 17.21 8.54 -25.92
C LYS A 366 17.43 8.50 -27.44
N GLY A 367 16.47 8.04 -28.21
CA GLY A 367 16.51 7.97 -29.67
C GLY A 367 16.72 6.58 -30.23
N ALA A 368 16.57 6.47 -31.56
CA ALA A 368 16.60 5.20 -32.29
C ALA A 368 17.94 4.45 -32.19
N ALA A 369 19.06 5.16 -32.12
CA ALA A 369 20.37 4.53 -31.95
C ALA A 369 20.45 3.74 -30.64
N HIS A 370 20.04 4.34 -29.54
CA HIS A 370 19.99 3.68 -28.22
C HIS A 370 18.92 2.56 -28.18
N GLY A 371 17.79 2.73 -28.88
CA GLY A 371 16.82 1.65 -29.07
C GLY A 371 17.45 0.44 -29.77
N LYS A 372 18.28 0.68 -30.81
CA LYS A 372 19.00 -0.39 -31.51
C LYS A 372 20.01 -1.10 -30.61
N GLU A 373 20.74 -0.38 -29.75
CA GLU A 373 21.65 -0.99 -28.77
C GLU A 373 20.92 -1.98 -27.84
N ARG A 374 19.70 -1.65 -27.41
CA ARG A 374 18.84 -2.57 -26.64
C ARG A 374 18.49 -3.83 -27.42
N ALA A 375 18.09 -3.69 -28.69
CA ALA A 375 17.80 -4.83 -29.56
C ALA A 375 19.04 -5.70 -29.79
N GLU A 376 20.21 -5.09 -29.97
CA GLU A 376 21.50 -5.80 -30.13
C GLU A 376 21.90 -6.52 -28.81
N SER A 377 21.58 -5.99 -27.63
CA SER A 377 21.83 -6.69 -26.37
C SER A 377 21.02 -7.98 -26.27
N VAL A 378 19.74 -7.95 -26.67
CA VAL A 378 18.89 -9.15 -26.74
C VAL A 378 19.39 -10.13 -27.77
N LYS A 379 19.76 -9.65 -28.98
CA LYS A 379 20.39 -10.48 -30.03
C LYS A 379 21.66 -11.14 -29.53
N THR A 380 22.54 -10.38 -28.91
CA THR A 380 23.81 -10.89 -28.37
C THR A 380 23.54 -12.01 -27.36
N TYR A 381 22.56 -11.85 -26.47
CA TYR A 381 22.19 -12.90 -25.52
C TYR A 381 21.75 -14.19 -26.23
N LEU A 382 20.85 -14.11 -27.21
CA LEU A 382 20.35 -15.27 -27.94
C LEU A 382 21.44 -15.97 -28.74
N VAL A 383 22.35 -15.20 -29.38
CA VAL A 383 23.49 -15.74 -30.14
C VAL A 383 24.52 -16.39 -29.22
N THR A 384 24.96 -15.69 -28.16
CA THR A 384 26.08 -16.16 -27.33
C THR A 384 25.71 -17.26 -26.37
N VAL A 385 24.49 -17.20 -25.80
CA VAL A 385 24.02 -18.11 -24.76
C VAL A 385 23.32 -19.33 -25.37
N PHE A 386 22.41 -19.13 -26.32
CA PHE A 386 21.65 -20.21 -26.95
C PHE A 386 22.27 -20.74 -28.27
N GLY A 387 23.29 -20.06 -28.80
CA GLY A 387 23.95 -20.46 -30.04
C GLY A 387 23.10 -20.26 -31.30
N ILE A 388 22.13 -19.31 -31.23
CA ILE A 388 21.29 -19.02 -32.40
C ILE A 388 22.12 -18.30 -33.47
N ASP A 389 21.99 -18.73 -34.73
CA ASP A 389 22.64 -18.06 -35.85
C ASP A 389 22.21 -16.60 -35.95
N SER A 390 23.18 -15.69 -36.02
CA SER A 390 22.92 -14.23 -36.00
C SER A 390 22.12 -13.76 -37.21
N GLY A 391 22.16 -14.47 -38.34
CA GLY A 391 21.37 -14.20 -39.53
C GLY A 391 19.87 -14.45 -39.36
N ARG A 392 19.49 -15.20 -38.34
CA ARG A 392 18.08 -15.45 -37.98
C ARG A 392 17.46 -14.34 -37.13
N ILE A 393 18.25 -13.36 -36.69
CA ILE A 393 17.82 -12.28 -35.80
C ILE A 393 18.12 -10.93 -36.46
N THR A 394 17.08 -10.24 -36.84
CA THR A 394 17.14 -8.87 -37.38
C THR A 394 16.82 -7.86 -36.28
N THR A 395 17.53 -6.72 -36.27
CA THR A 395 17.38 -5.68 -35.25
C THR A 395 17.03 -4.33 -35.87
N GLU A 396 16.12 -3.60 -35.23
CA GLU A 396 15.77 -2.21 -35.55
C GLU A 396 15.83 -1.37 -34.28
N GLY A 397 16.16 -0.09 -34.45
CA GLY A 397 16.07 0.90 -33.37
C GLY A 397 15.00 1.95 -33.66
N ARG A 398 14.26 2.35 -32.65
CA ARG A 398 13.20 3.35 -32.71
C ARG A 398 13.30 4.30 -31.52
N GLU A 399 12.78 5.51 -31.69
CA GLU A 399 12.56 6.42 -30.56
C GLU A 399 11.34 5.98 -29.71
N LYS A 400 10.28 5.55 -30.37
CA LYS A 400 9.05 5.03 -29.74
C LYS A 400 8.68 3.67 -30.34
N PRO A 401 8.06 2.77 -29.55
CA PRO A 401 7.59 1.50 -30.07
C PRO A 401 6.43 1.69 -31.07
N ARG A 402 6.13 0.67 -31.87
CA ARG A 402 5.01 0.72 -32.81
C ARG A 402 3.65 0.90 -32.12
N VAL A 403 3.47 0.23 -30.98
CA VAL A 403 2.32 0.41 -30.09
C VAL A 403 2.80 1.21 -28.90
N GLN A 404 2.52 2.49 -28.89
CA GLN A 404 2.94 3.40 -27.82
C GLN A 404 2.01 3.26 -26.63
N SER A 405 2.56 3.42 -25.42
CA SER A 405 1.79 3.53 -24.18
C SER A 405 1.28 4.95 -23.96
N GLU A 406 1.93 5.96 -24.53
CA GLU A 406 1.56 7.38 -24.40
C GLU A 406 0.36 7.72 -25.27
N ILE A 407 -0.68 8.34 -24.65
CA ILE A 407 -1.85 8.89 -25.37
C ILE A 407 -1.64 10.39 -25.59
N ILE A 408 -1.97 10.88 -26.78
CA ILE A 408 -1.91 12.31 -27.10
C ILE A 408 -2.88 13.08 -26.19
N GLY A 409 -2.33 14.02 -25.39
CA GLY A 409 -3.10 14.86 -24.47
C GLY A 409 -3.16 14.36 -23.01
N GLY A 410 -2.64 13.18 -22.70
CA GLY A 410 -2.49 12.70 -21.33
C GLY A 410 -1.36 13.46 -20.60
N THR A 411 -1.66 14.00 -19.42
CA THR A 411 -0.67 14.79 -18.64
C THR A 411 -0.29 14.16 -17.30
N LYS A 412 -1.09 13.17 -16.84
CA LYS A 412 -0.83 12.47 -15.57
C LYS A 412 0.08 11.26 -15.79
N GLU A 413 0.94 11.01 -14.83
CA GLU A 413 1.77 9.78 -14.72
C GLU A 413 2.61 9.46 -15.96
N LEU A 414 2.99 10.48 -16.72
CA LEU A 414 3.80 10.35 -17.93
C LEU A 414 5.08 9.53 -17.75
N THR A 415 5.67 9.58 -16.55
CA THR A 415 6.88 8.79 -16.24
C THR A 415 6.58 7.30 -16.32
N LEU A 416 5.52 6.82 -15.67
CA LEU A 416 5.13 5.41 -15.66
C LEU A 416 4.73 4.93 -17.07
N ILE A 417 4.06 5.79 -17.84
CA ILE A 417 3.68 5.51 -19.22
C ILE A 417 4.94 5.36 -20.10
N ARG A 418 5.90 6.28 -19.98
CA ARG A 418 7.16 6.26 -20.74
C ARG A 418 8.06 5.09 -20.41
N GLU A 419 8.02 4.59 -19.15
CA GLU A 419 8.70 3.35 -18.80
C GLU A 419 8.23 2.17 -19.65
N GLY A 420 6.93 2.10 -19.97
CA GLY A 420 6.36 1.10 -20.85
C GLY A 420 6.85 1.15 -22.31
N ASP A 421 7.35 2.30 -22.75
CA ASP A 421 7.89 2.48 -24.10
C ASP A 421 9.41 2.20 -24.18
N ASN A 422 10.09 2.04 -23.06
CA ASN A 422 11.49 1.65 -22.97
C ASN A 422 11.65 0.11 -23.08
N ARG A 423 11.51 -0.44 -24.29
CA ARG A 423 11.48 -1.90 -24.45
C ARG A 423 12.03 -2.39 -25.78
N VAL A 424 12.19 -3.69 -25.87
CA VAL A 424 12.43 -4.41 -27.14
C VAL A 424 11.20 -5.28 -27.42
N ASP A 425 10.58 -5.07 -28.57
CA ASP A 425 9.49 -5.90 -29.07
C ASP A 425 10.10 -7.10 -29.82
N ILE A 426 9.66 -8.32 -29.48
CA ILE A 426 10.06 -9.56 -30.17
C ILE A 426 8.94 -9.91 -31.14
N GLU A 427 9.22 -9.88 -32.43
CA GLU A 427 8.26 -10.18 -33.49
C GLU A 427 8.74 -11.40 -34.29
N SER A 428 7.79 -12.25 -34.70
CA SER A 428 8.06 -13.38 -35.58
C SER A 428 6.80 -13.77 -36.35
N ALA A 429 6.98 -14.29 -37.56
CA ALA A 429 5.90 -14.92 -38.33
C ALA A 429 5.74 -16.41 -37.99
N SER A 430 6.69 -16.99 -37.20
CA SER A 430 6.75 -18.43 -36.94
C SER A 430 5.73 -18.85 -35.86
N PRO A 431 4.84 -19.81 -36.15
CA PRO A 431 3.85 -20.32 -35.17
C PRO A 431 4.47 -21.02 -33.97
N GLU A 432 5.71 -21.44 -34.08
CA GLU A 432 6.48 -22.04 -32.97
C GLU A 432 6.83 -21.01 -31.90
N LEU A 433 6.94 -19.74 -32.28
CA LEU A 433 7.29 -18.64 -31.38
C LEU A 433 6.06 -17.85 -30.96
N MET A 434 5.18 -17.51 -31.89
CA MET A 434 4.05 -16.60 -31.65
C MET A 434 2.73 -17.40 -31.56
N LEU A 435 1.80 -16.88 -30.77
CA LEU A 435 0.43 -17.40 -30.73
C LEU A 435 -0.25 -17.16 -32.09
N GLN A 436 -0.80 -18.20 -32.67
CA GLN A 436 -1.61 -18.13 -33.87
C GLN A 436 -3.02 -18.67 -33.62
N VAL A 437 -4.03 -17.90 -34.00
CA VAL A 437 -5.42 -18.30 -33.91
C VAL A 437 -6.11 -17.90 -35.23
N GLY A 438 -6.84 -18.83 -35.83
CA GLY A 438 -7.47 -18.61 -37.13
C GLY A 438 -6.50 -18.22 -38.25
N GLY A 439 -5.23 -18.66 -38.16
CA GLY A 439 -4.17 -18.34 -39.13
C GLY A 439 -3.56 -16.95 -38.98
N VAL A 440 -3.94 -16.17 -37.95
CA VAL A 440 -3.44 -14.82 -37.67
C VAL A 440 -2.44 -14.86 -36.51
N THR A 441 -1.29 -14.24 -36.68
CA THR A 441 -0.29 -14.08 -35.62
C THR A 441 -0.71 -12.99 -34.64
N HIS A 442 -0.70 -13.30 -33.35
CA HIS A 442 -1.01 -12.37 -32.26
C HIS A 442 0.28 -11.82 -31.63
N PRO A 443 0.22 -10.61 -31.04
CA PRO A 443 1.37 -9.98 -30.39
C PRO A 443 1.63 -10.56 -28.99
N VAL A 444 1.65 -11.89 -28.90
CA VAL A 444 1.97 -12.66 -27.69
C VAL A 444 2.77 -13.86 -28.12
N LEU A 445 3.83 -14.18 -27.41
CA LEU A 445 4.53 -15.45 -27.64
C LEU A 445 3.57 -16.61 -27.38
N LYS A 446 3.81 -17.74 -28.02
CA LYS A 446 3.07 -18.97 -27.74
C LYS A 446 3.05 -19.19 -26.22
N PRO A 447 1.87 -19.34 -25.59
CA PRO A 447 1.74 -19.43 -24.14
C PRO A 447 2.55 -20.58 -23.54
N VAL A 448 3.03 -20.39 -22.32
CA VAL A 448 3.64 -21.45 -21.51
C VAL A 448 2.52 -22.08 -20.66
N GLN A 449 2.46 -23.42 -20.64
CA GLN A 449 1.53 -24.13 -19.78
C GLN A 449 2.12 -24.18 -18.37
N ILE A 450 1.34 -23.73 -17.36
CA ILE A 450 1.75 -23.78 -15.96
C ILE A 450 0.62 -24.36 -15.10
N VAL A 451 0.98 -24.94 -13.95
CA VAL A 451 0.03 -25.38 -12.93
C VAL A 451 0.20 -24.52 -11.70
N ALA A 452 -0.87 -23.94 -11.25
CA ALA A 452 -0.89 -23.05 -10.09
C ALA A 452 -1.96 -23.49 -9.09
N VAL A 453 -1.80 -23.10 -7.81
CA VAL A 453 -2.80 -23.29 -6.77
C VAL A 453 -3.36 -21.92 -6.41
N VAL A 454 -4.67 -21.74 -6.63
CA VAL A 454 -5.42 -20.55 -6.23
C VAL A 454 -5.94 -20.77 -4.83
N GLU A 455 -5.67 -19.84 -3.92
CA GLU A 455 -6.24 -19.82 -2.58
C GLU A 455 -7.52 -18.96 -2.60
N ASP A 456 -8.53 -19.38 -1.85
CA ASP A 456 -9.85 -18.73 -1.77
C ASP A 456 -10.37 -18.26 -3.15
N PRO A 457 -10.61 -19.19 -4.09
CA PRO A 457 -10.99 -18.82 -5.46
C PRO A 457 -12.31 -18.02 -5.46
N LEU A 458 -12.46 -17.07 -6.40
CA LEU A 458 -13.55 -16.08 -6.39
C LEU A 458 -14.95 -16.70 -6.39
N ASP A 459 -15.15 -17.83 -7.06
CA ASP A 459 -16.41 -18.58 -7.03
C ASP A 459 -16.70 -19.25 -5.67
N SER A 460 -15.77 -19.18 -4.72
CA SER A 460 -15.96 -19.55 -3.31
C SER A 460 -16.25 -18.34 -2.40
N HIS A 461 -16.36 -17.13 -2.96
CA HIS A 461 -16.69 -15.92 -2.22
C HIS A 461 -18.21 -15.76 -2.07
N VAL A 462 -18.62 -15.18 -0.93
CA VAL A 462 -19.95 -14.60 -0.77
C VAL A 462 -19.93 -13.20 -1.37
N MET A 463 -20.86 -12.92 -2.27
CA MET A 463 -20.97 -11.60 -2.91
C MET A 463 -22.18 -10.86 -2.37
N PHE A 464 -21.94 -9.66 -1.85
CA PHE A 464 -22.94 -8.73 -1.37
C PHE A 464 -23.08 -7.62 -2.41
N ASN A 465 -24.30 -7.43 -2.94
CA ASN A 465 -24.55 -6.43 -3.96
C ASN A 465 -25.60 -5.44 -3.46
N ALA A 466 -25.31 -4.17 -3.63
CA ALA A 466 -26.17 -3.03 -3.30
C ALA A 466 -26.15 -2.03 -4.48
N PRO A 467 -26.80 -2.35 -5.63
CA PRO A 467 -26.78 -1.47 -6.79
C PRO A 467 -27.37 -0.09 -6.46
N GLY A 468 -26.67 1.00 -6.81
CA GLY A 468 -27.02 2.37 -6.46
C GLY A 468 -26.53 2.79 -5.06
N ALA A 469 -25.75 1.95 -4.37
CA ALA A 469 -25.15 2.29 -3.08
C ALA A 469 -24.20 3.50 -3.19
N LYS A 470 -23.41 3.56 -4.25
CA LYS A 470 -22.46 4.65 -4.51
C LYS A 470 -23.13 6.02 -4.58
N GLU A 471 -24.31 6.11 -5.16
CA GLU A 471 -25.08 7.36 -5.29
C GLU A 471 -25.82 7.70 -3.98
N THR A 472 -26.30 6.68 -3.25
CA THR A 472 -27.25 6.83 -2.14
C THR A 472 -26.57 6.86 -0.78
N PHE A 473 -25.55 6.01 -0.59
CA PHE A 473 -24.90 5.82 0.71
C PHE A 473 -23.58 6.62 0.81
N SER A 474 -23.29 7.09 2.02
CA SER A 474 -21.94 7.55 2.38
C SER A 474 -21.01 6.35 2.57
N SER A 475 -21.53 5.27 3.17
CA SER A 475 -20.86 3.97 3.29
C SER A 475 -21.85 2.89 3.70
N TRP A 476 -21.49 1.63 3.54
CA TRP A 476 -22.25 0.50 4.04
C TRP A 476 -21.35 -0.63 4.51
N SER A 477 -21.82 -1.41 5.46
CA SER A 477 -21.11 -2.53 6.08
C SER A 477 -22.01 -3.76 6.16
N ILE A 478 -21.39 -4.92 6.34
CA ILE A 478 -22.08 -6.20 6.49
C ILE A 478 -21.76 -6.79 7.85
N GLU A 479 -22.80 -7.22 8.55
CA GLU A 479 -22.69 -8.13 9.68
C GLU A 479 -23.15 -9.52 9.26
N VAL A 480 -22.33 -10.52 9.52
CA VAL A 480 -22.65 -11.94 9.30
C VAL A 480 -22.76 -12.60 10.66
N ILE A 481 -23.96 -13.05 11.00
CA ILE A 481 -24.32 -13.58 12.32
C ILE A 481 -24.54 -15.09 12.18
N ASP A 482 -23.81 -15.88 12.94
CA ASP A 482 -23.99 -17.34 12.94
C ASP A 482 -25.15 -17.80 13.84
N SER A 483 -25.47 -19.08 13.79
CA SER A 483 -26.56 -19.69 14.60
C SER A 483 -26.33 -19.61 16.12
N ALA A 484 -25.10 -19.32 16.57
CA ALA A 484 -24.76 -19.10 17.97
C ALA A 484 -24.81 -17.61 18.38
N GLY A 485 -25.10 -16.71 17.43
CA GLY A 485 -25.14 -15.27 17.65
C GLY A 485 -23.79 -14.58 17.56
N ALA A 486 -22.71 -15.27 17.14
CA ALA A 486 -21.42 -14.63 16.93
C ALA A 486 -21.45 -13.78 15.65
N VAL A 487 -20.98 -12.53 15.74
CA VAL A 487 -21.04 -11.53 14.68
C VAL A 487 -19.65 -11.35 14.06
N GLN A 488 -19.59 -11.44 12.75
CA GLN A 488 -18.43 -11.05 11.96
C GLN A 488 -18.80 -9.80 11.17
N ARG A 489 -17.91 -8.78 11.12
CA ARG A 489 -18.14 -7.50 10.44
C ARG A 489 -17.21 -7.35 9.26
N PHE A 490 -17.75 -6.83 8.14
CA PHE A 490 -17.03 -6.55 6.91
C PHE A 490 -17.40 -5.18 6.37
N GLY A 491 -16.44 -4.42 5.91
CA GLY A 491 -16.58 -3.03 5.47
C GLY A 491 -15.95 -2.05 6.48
N PRO A 492 -16.22 -0.73 6.39
CA PRO A 492 -17.20 -0.10 5.48
C PRO A 492 -16.77 -0.11 4.02
N SER A 493 -17.73 -0.03 3.09
CA SER A 493 -17.52 0.08 1.65
C SER A 493 -18.33 1.25 1.08
N THR A 494 -17.78 1.89 0.06
CA THR A 494 -18.47 2.91 -0.76
C THR A 494 -18.87 2.35 -2.14
N LYS A 495 -18.47 1.11 -2.45
CA LYS A 495 -18.72 0.45 -3.73
C LYS A 495 -20.09 -0.25 -3.72
N GLU A 496 -20.63 -0.53 -4.88
CA GLU A 496 -21.90 -1.25 -5.02
C GLU A 496 -21.81 -2.76 -4.72
N ARG A 497 -20.58 -3.28 -4.65
CA ARG A 497 -20.31 -4.70 -4.40
C ARG A 497 -19.22 -4.87 -3.35
N MET A 498 -19.41 -5.87 -2.49
CA MET A 498 -18.40 -6.37 -1.57
C MET A 498 -18.28 -7.88 -1.74
N THR A 499 -17.07 -8.41 -1.74
CA THR A 499 -16.81 -9.85 -1.82
C THR A 499 -16.01 -10.30 -0.61
N VAL A 500 -16.45 -11.38 0.02
CA VAL A 500 -15.77 -11.95 1.19
C VAL A 500 -15.52 -13.42 0.93
N PRO A 501 -14.28 -13.93 1.11
CA PRO A 501 -13.99 -15.36 1.00
C PRO A 501 -14.92 -16.16 1.91
N GLY A 502 -15.64 -17.13 1.35
CA GLY A 502 -16.55 -17.97 2.13
C GLY A 502 -15.84 -18.74 3.24
N ASN A 503 -14.57 -19.07 3.05
CA ASN A 503 -13.72 -19.69 4.07
C ASN A 503 -13.50 -18.77 5.29
N LYS A 504 -13.40 -17.45 5.08
CA LYS A 504 -13.28 -16.46 6.18
C LYS A 504 -14.55 -16.41 7.02
N ILE A 505 -15.74 -16.55 6.39
CA ILE A 505 -17.03 -16.57 7.09
C ILE A 505 -17.23 -17.92 7.80
N LEU A 506 -16.98 -19.01 7.09
CA LEU A 506 -17.23 -20.37 7.58
C LEU A 506 -16.22 -20.81 8.66
N GLY A 507 -15.01 -20.25 8.64
CA GLY A 507 -13.94 -20.64 9.56
C GLY A 507 -13.57 -22.11 9.42
N GLY A 508 -13.46 -22.84 10.52
CA GLY A 508 -13.18 -24.28 10.56
C GLY A 508 -14.38 -25.22 10.30
N ARG A 509 -15.59 -24.68 10.10
CA ARG A 509 -16.83 -25.46 10.00
C ARG A 509 -16.99 -26.13 8.63
N ALA A 510 -17.66 -27.27 8.58
CA ALA A 510 -18.00 -27.95 7.34
C ALA A 510 -19.18 -27.28 6.61
N HIS A 511 -20.12 -26.72 7.34
CA HIS A 511 -21.28 -25.96 6.84
C HIS A 511 -21.78 -24.99 7.90
N GLY A 512 -22.61 -24.03 7.53
CA GLY A 512 -23.24 -23.08 8.45
C GLY A 512 -24.32 -22.26 7.80
N ASP A 513 -25.34 -21.90 8.63
CA ASP A 513 -26.38 -20.94 8.29
C ASP A 513 -26.05 -19.61 8.96
N TYR A 514 -26.17 -18.53 8.20
CA TYR A 514 -25.84 -17.20 8.66
C TYR A 514 -26.95 -16.20 8.32
N THR A 515 -27.25 -15.33 9.27
CA THR A 515 -28.01 -14.12 9.02
C THR A 515 -27.06 -13.02 8.57
N VAL A 516 -27.34 -12.41 7.44
CA VAL A 516 -26.56 -11.31 6.87
C VAL A 516 -27.33 -10.02 6.99
N VAL A 517 -26.75 -9.04 7.66
CA VAL A 517 -27.32 -7.73 7.88
C VAL A 517 -26.47 -6.68 7.16
N MET A 518 -27.06 -5.97 6.22
CA MET A 518 -26.47 -4.76 5.65
C MET A 518 -26.85 -3.55 6.53
N LEU A 519 -25.84 -2.81 6.95
CA LEU A 519 -25.96 -1.54 7.66
C LEU A 519 -25.37 -0.45 6.77
N ALA A 520 -26.17 0.55 6.41
CA ALA A 520 -25.73 1.64 5.56
C ALA A 520 -26.15 2.98 6.12
N GLN A 521 -25.38 4.02 5.82
CA GLN A 521 -25.72 5.39 6.11
C GLN A 521 -25.90 6.14 4.80
N THR A 522 -27.06 6.77 4.57
CA THR A 522 -27.29 7.58 3.38
C THR A 522 -26.47 8.87 3.44
N LYS A 523 -26.22 9.50 2.30
CA LYS A 523 -25.54 10.81 2.23
C LYS A 523 -26.28 11.92 2.97
N ASN A 524 -27.59 11.71 3.27
CA ASN A 524 -28.41 12.62 4.05
C ASN A 524 -28.45 12.26 5.56
N GLY A 525 -27.66 11.27 5.99
CA GLY A 525 -27.53 10.86 7.39
C GLY A 525 -28.54 9.84 7.89
N ALA A 526 -29.48 9.36 7.05
CA ALA A 526 -30.42 8.31 7.45
C ALA A 526 -29.75 6.93 7.49
N SER A 527 -30.12 6.10 8.46
CA SER A 527 -29.63 4.72 8.58
C SER A 527 -30.53 3.76 7.82
N VAL A 528 -29.94 2.85 7.04
CA VAL A 528 -30.64 1.80 6.31
C VAL A 528 -30.16 0.44 6.82
N ARG A 529 -31.13 -0.46 7.16
CA ARG A 529 -30.86 -1.83 7.57
C ARG A 529 -31.63 -2.80 6.69
N LYS A 530 -30.93 -3.76 6.08
CA LYS A 530 -31.53 -4.84 5.31
C LYS A 530 -30.97 -6.17 5.79
N GLU A 531 -31.79 -7.21 5.75
CA GLU A 531 -31.45 -8.52 6.27
C GLU A 531 -31.80 -9.61 5.28
N THR A 532 -30.96 -10.64 5.21
CA THR A 532 -31.17 -11.86 4.44
C THR A 532 -30.42 -13.02 5.10
N THR A 533 -30.56 -14.21 4.55
CA THR A 533 -29.85 -15.39 5.07
C THR A 533 -28.99 -16.03 4.00
N VAL A 534 -27.90 -16.69 4.41
CA VAL A 534 -27.01 -17.43 3.52
C VAL A 534 -26.62 -18.75 4.16
N HIS A 535 -26.62 -19.81 3.34
CA HIS A 535 -26.11 -21.13 3.72
C HIS A 535 -24.78 -21.39 3.02
N LEU A 536 -23.74 -21.78 3.76
CA LEU A 536 -22.42 -22.08 3.24
C LEU A 536 -22.04 -23.54 3.52
N ILE A 537 -21.44 -24.19 2.53
CA ILE A 537 -20.96 -25.58 2.62
C ILE A 537 -19.52 -25.61 2.15
N ARG A 538 -18.63 -26.19 2.94
CA ARG A 538 -17.25 -26.49 2.55
C ARG A 538 -17.21 -27.75 1.70
N ARG A 539 -16.39 -27.72 0.67
CA ARG A 539 -15.98 -28.93 -0.06
C ARG A 539 -14.47 -29.04 -0.06
N ASP A 540 -14.00 -30.25 -0.13
CA ASP A 540 -12.58 -30.54 -0.35
C ASP A 540 -12.16 -30.11 -1.76
N GLU A 541 -10.85 -30.07 -2.00
CA GLU A 541 -10.27 -29.73 -3.29
C GLU A 541 -10.86 -30.64 -4.40
N PRO A 542 -11.37 -30.06 -5.48
CA PRO A 542 -11.98 -30.85 -6.54
C PRO A 542 -10.94 -31.70 -7.24
N LYS A 543 -11.31 -32.92 -7.65
CA LYS A 543 -10.42 -33.85 -8.38
C LYS A 543 -10.05 -33.35 -9.77
N LYS A 544 -10.86 -32.45 -10.35
CA LYS A 544 -10.64 -31.87 -11.68
C LYS A 544 -9.99 -30.50 -11.55
N GLU A 545 -8.93 -30.27 -12.31
CA GLU A 545 -8.27 -28.96 -12.39
C GLU A 545 -9.16 -27.98 -13.17
N ALA A 546 -9.19 -26.72 -12.72
CA ALA A 546 -9.75 -25.64 -13.52
C ALA A 546 -8.76 -25.25 -14.63
N ILE A 547 -9.29 -24.69 -15.71
CA ILE A 547 -8.49 -24.17 -16.83
C ILE A 547 -8.51 -22.65 -16.78
N ARG A 548 -7.34 -22.03 -16.84
CA ARG A 548 -7.20 -20.58 -16.84
C ARG A 548 -6.66 -20.07 -18.16
N TYR A 549 -7.29 -19.00 -18.63
CA TYR A 549 -6.82 -18.16 -19.74
C TYR A 549 -6.74 -16.71 -19.30
N SER A 550 -5.99 -15.90 -20.05
CA SER A 550 -5.92 -14.45 -19.81
C SER A 550 -5.87 -13.68 -21.11
N ILE A 551 -6.60 -12.59 -21.13
CA ILE A 551 -6.54 -11.58 -22.18
C ILE A 551 -5.75 -10.40 -21.64
N LEU A 552 -4.71 -9.99 -22.35
CA LEU A 552 -3.89 -8.82 -22.03
C LEU A 552 -4.35 -7.63 -22.87
N PHE A 553 -4.51 -6.48 -22.23
CA PHE A 553 -4.94 -5.25 -22.89
C PHE A 553 -3.77 -4.26 -23.03
N ASP A 554 -3.73 -3.57 -24.16
CA ASP A 554 -2.90 -2.38 -24.28
C ASP A 554 -3.49 -1.26 -23.39
N PHE A 555 -2.66 -0.23 -23.13
CA PHE A 555 -3.08 0.88 -22.29
C PHE A 555 -4.38 1.53 -22.81
N ASP A 556 -5.29 1.86 -21.91
CA ASP A 556 -6.56 2.56 -22.14
C ASP A 556 -7.47 1.96 -23.24
N LYS A 557 -7.51 0.64 -23.36
CA LYS A 557 -8.43 -0.03 -24.30
C LYS A 557 -9.38 -0.96 -23.56
N SER A 558 -10.69 -0.73 -23.73
CA SER A 558 -11.75 -1.59 -23.21
C SER A 558 -12.17 -2.67 -24.23
N LYS A 559 -12.05 -2.37 -25.53
CA LYS A 559 -12.48 -3.30 -26.57
C LYS A 559 -11.41 -4.32 -26.90
N THR A 560 -11.80 -5.59 -26.94
CA THR A 560 -10.94 -6.67 -27.44
C THR A 560 -10.60 -6.41 -28.91
N VAL A 561 -9.32 -6.60 -29.26
CA VAL A 561 -8.90 -6.63 -30.64
C VAL A 561 -9.55 -7.86 -31.31
N ALA A 562 -9.90 -7.79 -32.61
CA ALA A 562 -10.51 -8.90 -33.36
C ALA A 562 -9.76 -10.25 -33.21
N SER A 563 -8.47 -10.19 -32.94
CA SER A 563 -7.65 -11.35 -32.64
C SER A 563 -8.03 -12.05 -31.34
N TYR A 564 -8.37 -11.31 -30.28
CA TYR A 564 -8.81 -11.89 -29.01
C TYR A 564 -10.24 -12.43 -29.10
N GLU A 565 -11.11 -11.85 -29.91
CA GLU A 565 -12.44 -12.41 -30.18
C GLU A 565 -12.33 -13.82 -30.75
N LYS A 566 -11.43 -14.03 -31.73
CA LYS A 566 -11.15 -15.39 -32.26
C LYS A 566 -10.58 -16.30 -31.20
N PHE A 567 -9.65 -15.83 -30.38
CA PHE A 567 -9.08 -16.62 -29.29
C PHE A 567 -10.16 -17.08 -28.30
N LEU A 568 -11.06 -16.19 -27.90
CA LEU A 568 -12.17 -16.49 -27.00
C LEU A 568 -13.15 -17.50 -27.63
N THR A 569 -13.44 -17.37 -28.92
CA THR A 569 -14.42 -18.22 -29.61
C THR A 569 -13.83 -19.57 -30.03
N GLU A 570 -12.59 -19.62 -30.51
CA GLU A 570 -11.97 -20.83 -31.07
C GLU A 570 -11.14 -21.62 -30.06
N VAL A 571 -10.60 -21.00 -29.01
CA VAL A 571 -9.73 -21.65 -28.03
C VAL A 571 -10.41 -21.79 -26.67
N VAL A 572 -10.97 -20.70 -26.13
CA VAL A 572 -11.53 -20.68 -24.77
C VAL A 572 -12.89 -21.35 -24.70
N THR A 573 -13.85 -20.92 -25.53
CA THR A 573 -15.23 -21.41 -25.51
C THR A 573 -15.37 -22.93 -25.68
N PRO A 574 -14.61 -23.61 -26.55
CA PRO A 574 -14.68 -25.08 -26.68
C PRO A 574 -14.33 -25.83 -25.39
N GLN A 575 -13.52 -25.25 -24.50
CA GLN A 575 -13.09 -25.87 -23.24
C GLN A 575 -14.15 -25.77 -22.13
N ILE A 576 -15.20 -24.97 -22.33
CA ILE A 576 -16.24 -24.75 -21.32
C ILE A 576 -17.21 -25.96 -21.34
N PRO A 577 -17.35 -26.71 -20.21
CA PRO A 577 -18.31 -27.81 -20.11
C PRO A 577 -19.75 -27.29 -20.04
N ASP A 578 -20.73 -28.15 -20.31
CA ASP A 578 -22.15 -27.76 -20.42
C ASP A 578 -22.76 -27.20 -19.13
N SER A 579 -22.29 -27.61 -17.96
CA SER A 579 -22.74 -27.12 -16.64
C SER A 579 -21.65 -26.41 -15.85
N GLY A 580 -20.58 -25.99 -16.52
CA GLY A 580 -19.43 -25.36 -15.88
C GLY A 580 -19.72 -23.94 -15.38
N ILE A 581 -18.84 -23.47 -14.50
CA ILE A 581 -18.78 -22.08 -14.06
C ILE A 581 -17.63 -21.40 -14.78
N VAL A 582 -17.90 -20.21 -15.33
CA VAL A 582 -16.86 -19.35 -15.91
C VAL A 582 -16.71 -18.12 -15.04
N VAL A 583 -15.56 -18.01 -14.38
CA VAL A 583 -15.20 -16.87 -13.53
C VAL A 583 -14.36 -15.89 -14.34
N ILE A 584 -14.83 -14.66 -14.49
CA ILE A 584 -14.17 -13.62 -15.29
C ILE A 584 -13.79 -12.46 -14.36
N GLN A 585 -12.51 -12.17 -14.28
CA GLN A 585 -11.95 -11.16 -13.39
C GLN A 585 -11.22 -10.11 -14.22
N GLY A 586 -11.69 -8.86 -14.20
CA GLY A 586 -11.06 -7.74 -14.89
C GLY A 586 -10.17 -6.92 -13.96
N PHE A 587 -9.01 -6.50 -14.47
CA PHE A 587 -8.03 -5.71 -13.74
C PHE A 587 -7.50 -4.56 -14.59
N THR A 588 -6.99 -3.52 -13.93
CA THR A 588 -6.20 -2.44 -14.51
C THR A 588 -4.88 -2.31 -13.75
N ASP A 589 -3.95 -1.56 -14.32
CA ASP A 589 -2.81 -1.04 -13.57
C ASP A 589 -3.22 0.24 -12.81
N ILE A 590 -2.28 0.81 -12.06
CA ILE A 590 -2.48 2.01 -11.24
C ILE A 590 -2.46 3.33 -12.03
N ILE A 591 -2.35 3.29 -13.37
CA ILE A 591 -2.29 4.50 -14.19
C ILE A 591 -3.71 4.96 -14.47
N GLY A 592 -4.06 6.17 -14.03
CA GLY A 592 -5.38 6.78 -14.20
C GLY A 592 -6.09 7.03 -12.87
N GLU A 593 -7.36 7.42 -12.94
CA GLU A 593 -8.20 7.61 -11.75
C GLU A 593 -8.84 6.28 -11.33
N GLU A 594 -8.89 6.02 -10.03
CA GLU A 594 -9.43 4.76 -9.47
C GLU A 594 -10.84 4.43 -9.99
N GLU A 595 -11.73 5.42 -10.03
CA GLU A 595 -13.09 5.25 -10.55
C GLU A 595 -13.12 4.88 -12.04
N TYR A 596 -12.23 5.49 -12.83
CA TYR A 596 -12.07 5.15 -14.23
C TYR A 596 -11.57 3.72 -14.39
N ASN A 597 -10.58 3.33 -13.61
CA ASN A 597 -9.98 1.99 -13.62
C ASN A 597 -10.98 0.91 -13.17
N GLU A 598 -11.81 1.20 -12.17
CA GLU A 598 -12.91 0.30 -11.76
C GLU A 598 -13.90 0.07 -12.92
N ASN A 599 -14.35 1.13 -13.58
CA ASN A 599 -15.25 1.04 -14.73
C ASN A 599 -14.61 0.30 -15.91
N LEU A 600 -13.37 0.64 -16.25
CA LEU A 600 -12.63 0.03 -17.36
C LEU A 600 -12.43 -1.47 -17.14
N SER A 601 -12.10 -1.90 -15.93
CA SER A 601 -11.92 -3.32 -15.59
C SER A 601 -13.23 -4.11 -15.73
N ARG A 602 -14.35 -3.50 -15.31
CA ARG A 602 -15.68 -4.08 -15.45
C ARG A 602 -16.09 -4.20 -16.91
N GLU A 603 -15.94 -3.15 -17.72
CA GLU A 603 -16.24 -3.17 -19.15
C GLU A 603 -15.44 -4.24 -19.90
N ARG A 604 -14.15 -4.40 -19.55
CA ARG A 604 -13.31 -5.46 -20.13
C ARG A 604 -13.84 -6.85 -19.79
N ALA A 605 -14.21 -7.08 -18.53
CA ALA A 605 -14.71 -8.38 -18.08
C ALA A 605 -16.07 -8.71 -18.71
N GLU A 606 -16.99 -7.75 -18.75
CA GLU A 606 -18.33 -7.90 -19.38
C GLU A 606 -18.22 -8.07 -20.91
N GLY A 607 -17.29 -7.38 -21.54
CA GLY A 607 -17.02 -7.55 -22.97
C GLY A 607 -16.53 -8.97 -23.30
N VAL A 608 -15.63 -9.52 -22.47
CA VAL A 608 -15.17 -10.91 -22.60
C VAL A 608 -16.33 -11.88 -22.37
N GLN A 609 -17.16 -11.68 -21.34
CA GLN A 609 -18.35 -12.48 -21.07
C GLN A 609 -19.28 -12.50 -22.29
N THR A 610 -19.61 -11.34 -22.82
CA THR A 610 -20.51 -11.20 -23.97
C THR A 610 -20.03 -11.99 -25.19
N ILE A 611 -18.72 -11.98 -25.47
CA ILE A 611 -18.14 -12.75 -26.58
C ILE A 611 -18.29 -14.24 -26.34
N ILE A 612 -18.00 -14.72 -25.13
CA ILE A 612 -18.11 -16.14 -24.76
C ILE A 612 -19.59 -16.58 -24.81
N GLU A 613 -20.52 -15.80 -24.24
CA GLU A 613 -21.96 -16.11 -24.26
C GLU A 613 -22.50 -16.24 -25.69
N ASN A 614 -22.11 -15.32 -26.58
CA ASN A 614 -22.50 -15.39 -27.99
C ASN A 614 -21.96 -16.66 -28.67
N ALA A 615 -20.73 -17.06 -28.36
CA ALA A 615 -20.13 -18.27 -28.91
C ALA A 615 -20.78 -19.55 -28.34
N LEU A 616 -21.09 -19.58 -27.03
CA LEU A 616 -21.82 -20.68 -26.39
C LEU A 616 -23.22 -20.86 -26.95
N THR A 617 -23.95 -19.75 -27.18
CA THR A 617 -25.29 -19.75 -27.79
C THR A 617 -25.24 -20.38 -29.17
N LYS A 618 -24.25 -20.01 -30.00
CA LYS A 618 -24.04 -20.63 -31.32
C LYS A 618 -23.78 -22.14 -31.22
N SER A 619 -23.08 -22.55 -30.14
CA SER A 619 -22.73 -23.97 -29.88
C SER A 619 -23.85 -24.74 -29.15
N LYS A 620 -25.01 -24.13 -28.88
CA LYS A 620 -26.17 -24.70 -28.16
C LYS A 620 -25.90 -25.11 -26.71
N LYS A 621 -24.84 -24.62 -26.07
CA LYS A 621 -24.54 -24.81 -24.64
C LYS A 621 -25.30 -23.78 -23.81
N LYS A 622 -26.26 -24.21 -22.97
CA LYS A 622 -27.21 -23.28 -22.31
C LYS A 622 -27.11 -23.18 -20.79
N THR A 623 -26.34 -24.06 -20.13
CA THR A 623 -26.35 -24.20 -18.67
C THR A 623 -25.09 -23.66 -17.98
N VAL A 624 -24.29 -22.86 -18.69
CA VAL A 624 -23.07 -22.27 -18.16
C VAL A 624 -23.40 -21.08 -17.22
N THR A 625 -22.80 -21.06 -16.06
CA THR A 625 -22.94 -19.97 -15.08
C THR A 625 -21.73 -19.02 -15.19
N PHE A 626 -21.98 -17.72 -15.21
CA PHE A 626 -20.93 -16.72 -15.24
C PHE A 626 -20.81 -15.99 -13.90
N GLU A 627 -19.57 -15.74 -13.49
CA GLU A 627 -19.19 -14.90 -12.36
C GLU A 627 -18.22 -13.85 -12.83
N THR A 628 -18.73 -12.64 -13.06
CA THR A 628 -17.95 -11.56 -13.67
C THR A 628 -17.79 -10.40 -12.71
N VAL A 629 -16.53 -10.01 -12.48
CA VAL A 629 -16.15 -8.93 -11.56
C VAL A 629 -15.02 -8.10 -12.15
N GLY A 630 -15.16 -6.76 -12.10
CA GLY A 630 -14.07 -5.82 -12.30
C GLY A 630 -13.51 -5.41 -10.93
N PHE A 631 -12.20 -5.49 -10.76
CA PHE A 631 -11.49 -5.13 -9.53
C PHE A 631 -10.72 -3.81 -9.65
N GLY A 632 -10.69 -3.20 -10.85
CA GLY A 632 -9.89 -2.01 -11.06
C GLY A 632 -8.42 -2.25 -10.74
N GLU A 633 -7.85 -1.33 -9.98
CA GLU A 633 -6.46 -1.36 -9.51
C GLU A 633 -6.30 -1.83 -8.06
N GLU A 634 -7.34 -2.38 -7.42
CA GLU A 634 -7.31 -2.79 -6.02
C GLU A 634 -6.13 -3.70 -5.70
N SER A 635 -5.20 -3.23 -4.86
CA SER A 635 -3.92 -3.89 -4.58
C SER A 635 -4.07 -5.30 -3.99
N GLN A 636 -5.14 -5.55 -3.21
CA GLN A 636 -5.40 -6.88 -2.63
C GLN A 636 -5.81 -7.93 -3.67
N TYR A 637 -6.34 -7.51 -4.83
CA TYR A 637 -6.78 -8.39 -5.91
C TYR A 637 -5.89 -8.29 -7.15
N ALA A 638 -5.05 -7.25 -7.25
CA ALA A 638 -4.17 -7.07 -8.39
C ALA A 638 -3.31 -8.32 -8.63
N PRO A 639 -3.21 -8.80 -9.88
CA PRO A 639 -2.40 -9.97 -10.22
C PRO A 639 -0.93 -9.84 -9.79
N PHE A 640 -0.38 -8.63 -9.88
CA PHE A 640 1.01 -8.31 -9.54
C PHE A 640 1.09 -6.91 -8.92
N ASP A 641 2.23 -6.63 -8.27
CA ASP A 641 2.58 -5.25 -7.88
C ASP A 641 2.69 -4.36 -9.12
N ASN A 642 2.53 -3.05 -8.93
CA ASN A 642 2.62 -2.09 -10.04
C ASN A 642 4.00 -1.41 -10.16
N TYR A 643 5.04 -2.00 -9.57
CA TYR A 643 6.37 -1.40 -9.48
C TYR A 643 7.07 -1.31 -10.82
N TYR A 644 7.09 -2.41 -11.61
CA TYR A 644 7.73 -2.46 -12.92
C TYR A 644 6.73 -2.34 -14.07
N PRO A 645 7.15 -1.83 -15.24
CA PRO A 645 6.27 -1.70 -16.40
C PRO A 645 5.66 -3.02 -16.86
N GLU A 646 6.38 -4.15 -16.75
CA GLU A 646 5.86 -5.48 -17.07
C GLU A 646 4.76 -5.92 -16.10
N GLN A 647 4.87 -5.58 -14.82
CA GLN A 647 3.82 -5.89 -13.83
C GLN A 647 2.56 -5.10 -14.13
N ARG A 648 2.69 -3.80 -14.38
CA ARG A 648 1.57 -2.94 -14.82
C ARG A 648 0.94 -3.48 -16.11
N PHE A 649 1.78 -3.96 -17.02
CA PHE A 649 1.29 -4.56 -18.26
C PHE A 649 0.43 -5.80 -17.99
N TYR A 650 0.87 -6.71 -17.12
CA TYR A 650 0.10 -7.91 -16.75
C TYR A 650 -1.12 -7.59 -15.87
N ASN A 651 -1.13 -6.49 -15.14
CA ASN A 651 -2.32 -6.02 -14.41
C ASN A 651 -3.41 -5.54 -15.37
N ARG A 652 -3.10 -5.07 -16.57
CA ARG A 652 -4.08 -4.77 -17.62
C ARG A 652 -4.61 -6.05 -18.28
N SER A 653 -5.35 -6.84 -17.52
CA SER A 653 -5.79 -8.17 -18.00
C SER A 653 -7.21 -8.53 -17.58
N VAL A 654 -7.78 -9.46 -18.31
CA VAL A 654 -8.95 -10.23 -17.88
C VAL A 654 -8.54 -11.68 -17.71
N ILE A 655 -8.70 -12.21 -16.52
CA ILE A 655 -8.45 -13.61 -16.17
C ILE A 655 -9.77 -14.38 -16.30
N ILE A 656 -9.73 -15.54 -16.96
CA ILE A 656 -10.90 -16.39 -17.23
C ILE A 656 -10.61 -17.76 -16.65
N ASP A 657 -11.32 -18.15 -15.60
CA ASP A 657 -11.25 -19.48 -15.02
C ASP A 657 -12.46 -20.31 -15.47
N ILE A 658 -12.21 -21.43 -16.13
CA ILE A 658 -13.20 -22.42 -16.47
C ILE A 658 -13.18 -23.51 -15.40
N VAL A 659 -14.24 -23.56 -14.61
CA VAL A 659 -14.38 -24.45 -13.47
C VAL A 659 -15.33 -25.59 -13.88
N PRO A 660 -14.85 -26.85 -13.97
CA PRO A 660 -15.72 -27.99 -14.20
C PRO A 660 -16.58 -28.25 -12.95
N ASP A 661 -17.80 -28.71 -13.16
CA ASP A 661 -18.70 -29.18 -12.08
C ASP A 661 -18.12 -30.35 -11.30
#